data_801658ebb00a2edb49e2cdda8767b40b
#
_entry.id   801658ebb00a2edb49e2cdda8767b40b
#
_cell.length_a   1.000
_cell.length_b   1.000
_cell.length_c   1.000
_cell.angle_alpha   90.00
_cell.angle_beta   90.00
_cell.angle_gamma   90.00
#
_symmetry.space_group_name_H-M   'P 1'
#
loop_
_entity.id
_entity.type
_entity.pdbx_description
1 polymer ?
#
loop_
_entity_poly.entity_id
_entity_poly.type
_entity_poly.pdbx_seq_one_letter_code
_entity_poly.pdbx_strand_id
1 'polypeptide(L)'
;DEQRAAVEAGEGPVLVIAGAGSGKTRTLTYRVARMLERGVPPSSLLLLTFTNKAAREMIRRVEDLAGGFADVGSLLGGTFHHAAHVLLRQHAGALGFSTGFTVLDREDARDLMATCLAERKLRSDKRFPRPDALLDLVSLATNLQQPVSQVLVDRRREMLPVAPEVFATARRFQQRKAQLHLMDYDDLLAHLKRLLEDHPSVRAELTGRFQGVLVDEFQDTNRLQGDLVDLLVGERKNLTVVGDDCQSIYSFRGAAFTNIIDFPQRYPGCGIYPLTRNYRSTPQVLRLANAVIARNTRQFPKELVSDAAPGPVPQVVPTRDVKAQAAFIAERVLELRARGHRLESMAVLYRAHLHSLELQLELTRHGVPFRVRSGVRFFEQAHVKDALAHLRWAHNRNDELAFKRLARKLPGVGTASTEHLWTALAALPPELSLPDALAHPDVQAHVPRKAQAGFQRFQALMTTLSGQGVRSPGALLADVLAAREPSGPEDSHAEDLRQLQEFAGRFEDVPRFLSAIALVAEFSARAALDGEAPDDVLTLTTVHQAKGLEWRTVFVLGLTDGRFPLSLATRDPENEEEERRLFYVAVTRAREALWLVYPHTSLPREDGRLLLTPSRFLSELPVGPDAVCDALPPPEPDGPIRLRDLGPDPDRDL
;
A
#
# COMPACT_ATOMS: atom_id res chain seq x y z
N ASP A 1 -18.52 -9.69 27.94
CA ASP A 1 -19.98 -9.47 27.79
C ASP A 1 -20.32 -8.87 26.42
N GLU A 2 -19.60 -7.85 25.90
CA GLU A 2 -19.87 -7.19 24.60
C GLU A 2 -19.80 -8.20 23.43
N GLN A 3 -18.71 -9.00 23.35
CA GLN A 3 -18.57 -10.03 22.31
C GLN A 3 -19.70 -11.06 22.38
N ARG A 4 -20.07 -11.49 23.58
CA ARG A 4 -21.16 -12.44 23.78
C ARG A 4 -22.51 -11.88 23.29
N ALA A 5 -22.81 -10.63 23.62
CA ALA A 5 -24.03 -9.98 23.14
C ALA A 5 -24.10 -9.94 21.60
N ALA A 6 -22.99 -9.63 20.92
CA ALA A 6 -22.91 -9.65 19.48
C ALA A 6 -23.05 -11.07 18.87
N VAL A 7 -22.48 -12.09 19.53
CA VAL A 7 -22.59 -13.49 19.11
C VAL A 7 -24.01 -14.03 19.28
N GLU A 8 -24.69 -13.66 20.37
CA GLU A 8 -26.05 -14.11 20.72
C GLU A 8 -27.15 -13.25 20.05
N ALA A 9 -26.79 -12.18 19.36
CA ALA A 9 -27.74 -11.33 18.65
C ALA A 9 -28.69 -12.16 17.76
N GLY A 10 -29.96 -11.76 17.73
CA GLY A 10 -31.00 -12.41 16.93
C GLY A 10 -30.74 -12.39 15.42
N GLU A 11 -31.72 -12.87 14.68
CA GLU A 11 -31.76 -12.68 13.21
C GLU A 11 -32.01 -11.22 12.84
N GLY A 12 -31.60 -10.83 11.65
CA GLY A 12 -31.70 -9.47 11.15
C GLY A 12 -30.35 -8.80 10.97
N PRO A 13 -30.34 -7.50 10.65
CA PRO A 13 -29.10 -6.77 10.41
C PRO A 13 -28.39 -6.45 11.74
N VAL A 14 -27.12 -6.82 11.82
CA VAL A 14 -26.25 -6.63 12.97
C VAL A 14 -24.99 -5.91 12.53
N LEU A 15 -24.68 -4.80 13.18
CA LEU A 15 -23.45 -4.05 13.01
C LEU A 15 -22.60 -4.17 14.28
N VAL A 16 -21.44 -4.78 14.16
CA VAL A 16 -20.45 -4.86 15.23
C VAL A 16 -19.37 -3.82 15.00
N ILE A 17 -19.39 -2.76 15.79
CA ILE A 17 -18.38 -1.69 15.76
C ILE A 17 -17.26 -2.09 16.71
N ALA A 18 -16.20 -2.62 16.15
CA ALA A 18 -15.15 -3.28 16.91
C ALA A 18 -13.83 -2.54 16.78
N GLY A 19 -13.37 -1.91 17.85
CA GLY A 19 -12.09 -1.22 17.86
C GLY A 19 -10.88 -2.12 17.58
N ALA A 20 -9.73 -1.51 17.40
CA ALA A 20 -8.47 -2.27 17.25
C ALA A 20 -8.28 -3.23 18.44
N GLY A 21 -7.89 -4.48 18.17
CA GLY A 21 -7.59 -5.46 19.24
C GLY A 21 -8.78 -5.92 20.09
N SER A 22 -10.04 -5.61 19.73
CA SER A 22 -11.23 -5.99 20.49
C SER A 22 -11.77 -7.39 20.17
N GLY A 23 -11.13 -8.11 19.23
CA GLY A 23 -11.52 -9.47 18.87
C GLY A 23 -12.60 -9.57 17.79
N LYS A 24 -12.59 -8.65 16.79
CA LYS A 24 -13.47 -8.67 15.61
C LYS A 24 -13.68 -10.06 15.02
N THR A 25 -12.63 -10.63 14.50
CA THR A 25 -12.64 -11.94 13.84
C THR A 25 -13.10 -13.06 14.79
N ARG A 26 -12.73 -12.97 16.06
CA ARG A 26 -13.19 -13.92 17.09
C ARG A 26 -14.72 -13.85 17.24
N THR A 27 -15.27 -12.66 17.40
CA THR A 27 -16.73 -12.48 17.53
C THR A 27 -17.45 -13.04 16.32
N LEU A 28 -16.95 -12.78 15.11
CA LEU A 28 -17.56 -13.26 13.87
C LEU A 28 -17.53 -14.79 13.77
N THR A 29 -16.38 -15.42 14.06
CA THR A 29 -16.25 -16.89 14.02
C THR A 29 -17.11 -17.58 15.07
N TYR A 30 -17.21 -17.03 16.28
CA TYR A 30 -18.12 -17.57 17.30
C TYR A 30 -19.61 -17.40 16.91
N ARG A 31 -19.97 -16.32 16.21
CA ARG A 31 -21.33 -16.16 15.70
C ARG A 31 -21.66 -17.19 14.63
N VAL A 32 -20.74 -17.46 13.70
CA VAL A 32 -20.89 -18.55 12.73
C VAL A 32 -21.09 -19.88 13.45
N ALA A 33 -20.21 -20.23 14.39
CA ALA A 33 -20.31 -21.47 15.17
C ALA A 33 -21.68 -21.55 15.92
N ARG A 34 -22.15 -20.44 16.48
CA ARG A 34 -23.47 -20.37 17.14
C ARG A 34 -24.64 -20.61 16.19
N MET A 35 -24.55 -20.10 14.94
CA MET A 35 -25.56 -20.36 13.91
C MET A 35 -25.59 -21.84 13.53
N LEU A 36 -24.40 -22.46 13.36
CA LEU A 36 -24.28 -23.89 13.09
C LEU A 36 -24.83 -24.74 14.24
N GLU A 37 -24.55 -24.37 15.49
CA GLU A 37 -25.08 -25.03 16.71
C GLU A 37 -26.61 -24.95 16.78
N ARG A 38 -27.20 -23.87 16.28
CA ARG A 38 -28.68 -23.70 16.17
C ARG A 38 -29.29 -24.47 14.98
N GLY A 39 -28.48 -25.25 14.25
CA GLY A 39 -28.94 -26.08 13.15
C GLY A 39 -28.99 -25.38 11.78
N VAL A 40 -28.41 -24.19 11.64
CA VAL A 40 -28.28 -23.56 10.31
C VAL A 40 -27.29 -24.37 9.47
N PRO A 41 -27.66 -24.86 8.28
CA PRO A 41 -26.76 -25.64 7.45
C PRO A 41 -25.53 -24.81 7.03
N PRO A 42 -24.30 -25.35 7.08
CA PRO A 42 -23.09 -24.63 6.65
C PRO A 42 -23.19 -24.10 5.22
N SER A 43 -23.82 -24.86 4.30
CA SER A 43 -24.04 -24.45 2.90
C SER A 43 -24.97 -23.25 2.74
N SER A 44 -25.72 -22.89 3.81
CA SER A 44 -26.62 -21.71 3.87
C SER A 44 -25.94 -20.48 4.48
N LEU A 45 -24.66 -20.55 4.81
CA LEU A 45 -23.90 -19.42 5.33
C LEU A 45 -22.91 -18.91 4.29
N LEU A 46 -22.82 -17.59 4.19
CA LEU A 46 -21.85 -16.89 3.38
C LEU A 46 -20.95 -16.04 4.29
N LEU A 47 -19.64 -16.35 4.30
CA LEU A 47 -18.66 -15.66 5.14
C LEU A 47 -17.64 -14.93 4.27
N LEU A 48 -17.69 -13.60 4.26
CA LEU A 48 -16.88 -12.75 3.41
C LEU A 48 -15.82 -11.99 4.20
N THR A 49 -14.62 -11.89 3.63
CA THR A 49 -13.52 -11.11 4.20
C THR A 49 -12.67 -10.46 3.10
N PHE A 50 -11.71 -9.62 3.50
CA PHE A 50 -10.91 -8.85 2.55
C PHE A 50 -9.71 -9.64 1.97
N THR A 51 -9.14 -10.60 2.69
CA THR A 51 -7.94 -11.32 2.26
C THR A 51 -8.09 -12.84 2.33
N ASN A 52 -7.44 -13.55 1.39
CA ASN A 52 -7.43 -15.01 1.37
C ASN A 52 -6.80 -15.62 2.64
N LYS A 53 -5.84 -14.92 3.27
CA LYS A 53 -5.25 -15.38 4.53
C LYS A 53 -6.26 -15.32 5.65
N ALA A 54 -6.98 -14.20 5.80
CA ALA A 54 -8.02 -14.04 6.81
C ALA A 54 -9.15 -15.06 6.59
N ALA A 55 -9.58 -15.27 5.35
CA ALA A 55 -10.60 -16.27 5.01
C ALA A 55 -10.22 -17.68 5.50
N ARG A 56 -9.02 -18.14 5.16
CA ARG A 56 -8.52 -19.47 5.59
C ARG A 56 -8.44 -19.60 7.10
N GLU A 57 -7.95 -18.55 7.77
CA GLU A 57 -7.86 -18.54 9.23
C GLU A 57 -9.24 -18.56 9.89
N MET A 58 -10.20 -17.80 9.35
CA MET A 58 -11.57 -17.78 9.86
C MET A 58 -12.27 -19.13 9.70
N ILE A 59 -12.16 -19.75 8.51
CA ILE A 59 -12.75 -21.07 8.23
C ILE A 59 -12.18 -22.09 9.20
N ARG A 60 -10.84 -22.16 9.33
CA ARG A 60 -10.19 -23.09 10.28
C ARG A 60 -10.68 -22.88 11.71
N ARG A 61 -10.82 -21.63 12.17
CA ARG A 61 -11.34 -21.34 13.51
C ARG A 61 -12.80 -21.79 13.68
N VAL A 62 -13.61 -21.67 12.64
CA VAL A 62 -14.99 -22.17 12.65
C VAL A 62 -14.99 -23.70 12.72
N GLU A 63 -14.12 -24.40 11.96
CA GLU A 63 -13.93 -25.85 12.02
C GLU A 63 -13.53 -26.31 13.43
N ASP A 64 -12.52 -25.64 14.02
CA ASP A 64 -12.07 -25.92 15.39
C ASP A 64 -13.22 -25.75 16.42
N LEU A 65 -14.03 -24.71 16.27
CA LEU A 65 -15.18 -24.43 17.15
C LEU A 65 -16.35 -25.40 16.92
N ALA A 66 -16.57 -25.82 15.68
CA ALA A 66 -17.63 -26.76 15.33
C ALA A 66 -17.36 -28.17 15.88
N GLY A 67 -16.09 -28.52 16.19
CA GLY A 67 -15.74 -29.75 16.88
C GLY A 67 -16.30 -31.05 16.27
N GLY A 68 -16.60 -31.05 14.95
CA GLY A 68 -17.15 -32.17 14.20
C GLY A 68 -18.67 -32.31 14.25
N PHE A 69 -19.42 -31.41 14.92
CA PHE A 69 -20.88 -31.45 14.90
C PHE A 69 -21.51 -30.90 13.60
N ALA A 70 -20.70 -30.24 12.74
CA ALA A 70 -21.13 -29.73 11.43
C ALA A 70 -20.03 -29.93 10.39
N ASP A 71 -20.39 -30.29 9.16
CA ASP A 71 -19.49 -30.32 8.01
C ASP A 71 -19.29 -28.90 7.47
N VAL A 72 -18.27 -28.21 7.99
CA VAL A 72 -17.94 -26.84 7.61
C VAL A 72 -17.42 -26.73 6.17
N GLY A 73 -17.00 -27.83 5.54
CA GLY A 73 -16.49 -27.86 4.18
C GLY A 73 -17.49 -27.34 3.13
N SER A 74 -18.79 -27.37 3.40
CA SER A 74 -19.83 -26.82 2.53
C SER A 74 -20.13 -25.33 2.73
N LEU A 75 -19.53 -24.68 3.75
CA LEU A 75 -19.67 -23.24 4.01
C LEU A 75 -18.97 -22.45 2.89
N LEU A 76 -19.69 -21.52 2.27
CA LEU A 76 -19.06 -20.60 1.29
C LEU A 76 -18.32 -19.48 2.02
N GLY A 77 -17.04 -19.72 2.29
CA GLY A 77 -16.17 -18.76 2.97
C GLY A 77 -15.02 -18.31 2.07
N GLY A 78 -14.75 -17.01 2.02
CA GLY A 78 -13.69 -16.50 1.18
C GLY A 78 -13.66 -14.98 1.04
N THR A 79 -12.87 -14.51 0.07
CA THR A 79 -12.94 -13.12 -0.37
C THR A 79 -14.19 -12.89 -1.23
N PHE A 80 -14.61 -11.64 -1.40
CA PHE A 80 -15.68 -11.27 -2.33
C PHE A 80 -15.46 -11.86 -3.73
N HIS A 81 -14.22 -11.78 -4.24
CA HIS A 81 -13.86 -12.33 -5.55
C HIS A 81 -13.97 -13.85 -5.61
N HIS A 82 -13.57 -14.55 -4.54
CA HIS A 82 -13.73 -16.00 -4.45
C HIS A 82 -15.21 -16.40 -4.50
N ALA A 83 -16.04 -15.77 -3.68
CA ALA A 83 -17.47 -16.03 -3.65
C ALA A 83 -18.12 -15.72 -5.02
N ALA A 84 -17.79 -14.57 -5.62
CA ALA A 84 -18.27 -14.20 -6.94
C ALA A 84 -17.86 -15.23 -8.02
N HIS A 85 -16.60 -15.67 -8.00
CA HIS A 85 -16.12 -16.70 -8.93
C HIS A 85 -16.90 -18.00 -8.78
N VAL A 86 -17.11 -18.50 -7.55
CA VAL A 86 -17.86 -19.73 -7.29
C VAL A 86 -19.30 -19.62 -7.79
N LEU A 87 -19.99 -18.51 -7.51
CA LEU A 87 -21.39 -18.29 -7.90
C LEU A 87 -21.53 -18.13 -9.43
N LEU A 88 -20.61 -17.38 -10.06
CA LEU A 88 -20.60 -17.20 -11.52
C LEU A 88 -20.31 -18.51 -12.25
N ARG A 89 -19.46 -19.41 -11.72
CA ARG A 89 -19.25 -20.75 -12.30
C ARG A 89 -20.56 -21.55 -12.41
N GLN A 90 -21.53 -21.28 -11.58
CA GLN A 90 -22.84 -21.96 -11.62
C GLN A 90 -23.84 -21.27 -12.55
N HIS A 91 -23.78 -19.93 -12.67
CA HIS A 91 -24.84 -19.13 -13.27
C HIS A 91 -24.41 -18.25 -14.47
N ALA A 92 -23.11 -18.24 -14.86
CA ALA A 92 -22.60 -17.37 -15.93
C ALA A 92 -23.33 -17.52 -17.28
N GLY A 93 -23.93 -18.68 -17.53
CA GLY A 93 -24.75 -18.94 -18.73
C GLY A 93 -25.90 -17.96 -18.87
N ALA A 94 -26.51 -17.49 -17.78
CA ALA A 94 -27.57 -16.49 -17.82
C ALA A 94 -27.10 -15.14 -18.39
N LEU A 95 -25.81 -14.81 -18.22
CA LEU A 95 -25.18 -13.60 -18.77
C LEU A 95 -24.57 -13.80 -20.16
N GLY A 96 -24.72 -14.98 -20.77
CA GLY A 96 -24.13 -15.33 -22.07
C GLY A 96 -22.65 -15.72 -22.01
N PHE A 97 -22.09 -15.94 -20.82
CA PHE A 97 -20.73 -16.46 -20.65
C PHE A 97 -20.74 -18.00 -20.54
N SER A 98 -19.68 -18.63 -21.03
CA SER A 98 -19.41 -20.03 -20.70
C SER A 98 -19.21 -20.19 -19.19
N THR A 99 -19.70 -21.27 -18.60
CA THR A 99 -19.38 -21.63 -17.21
C THR A 99 -17.89 -21.94 -17.03
N GLY A 100 -17.20 -22.30 -18.15
CA GLY A 100 -15.74 -22.46 -18.21
C GLY A 100 -14.96 -21.18 -18.50
N PHE A 101 -15.49 -19.98 -18.27
CA PHE A 101 -14.81 -18.70 -18.53
C PHE A 101 -13.41 -18.64 -17.90
N THR A 102 -12.49 -17.93 -18.54
CA THR A 102 -11.12 -17.73 -18.01
C THR A 102 -11.05 -16.44 -17.21
N VAL A 103 -10.38 -16.50 -16.05
CA VAL A 103 -10.08 -15.30 -15.26
C VAL A 103 -8.70 -14.79 -15.69
N LEU A 104 -8.67 -13.54 -16.14
CA LEU A 104 -7.44 -12.85 -16.51
C LEU A 104 -6.71 -12.33 -15.28
N ASP A 105 -5.42 -12.53 -15.23
CA ASP A 105 -4.57 -11.78 -14.32
C ASP A 105 -4.29 -10.36 -14.86
N ARG A 106 -3.53 -9.57 -14.09
CA ARG A 106 -3.22 -8.18 -14.46
C ARG A 106 -2.37 -8.10 -15.74
N GLU A 107 -1.48 -9.04 -15.97
CA GLU A 107 -0.61 -9.07 -17.14
C GLU A 107 -1.39 -9.43 -18.40
N ASP A 108 -2.23 -10.45 -18.33
CA ASP A 108 -3.13 -10.86 -19.42
C ASP A 108 -4.11 -9.73 -19.78
N ALA A 109 -4.70 -9.07 -18.78
CA ALA A 109 -5.59 -7.94 -19.01
C ALA A 109 -4.87 -6.76 -19.70
N ARG A 110 -3.62 -6.48 -19.31
CA ARG A 110 -2.78 -5.46 -19.95
C ARG A 110 -2.49 -5.80 -21.41
N ASP A 111 -2.18 -7.05 -21.71
CA ASP A 111 -1.86 -7.48 -23.06
C ASP A 111 -3.10 -7.47 -23.95
N LEU A 112 -4.27 -7.82 -23.42
CA LEU A 112 -5.55 -7.65 -24.12
C LEU A 112 -5.86 -6.17 -24.40
N MET A 113 -5.64 -5.28 -23.42
CA MET A 113 -5.80 -3.84 -23.60
C MET A 113 -4.83 -3.30 -24.66
N ALA A 114 -3.57 -3.74 -24.64
CA ALA A 114 -2.57 -3.38 -25.65
C ALA A 114 -2.98 -3.84 -27.05
N THR A 115 -3.61 -5.01 -27.18
CA THR A 115 -4.18 -5.51 -28.42
C THR A 115 -5.31 -4.61 -28.91
N CYS A 116 -6.22 -4.20 -28.04
CA CYS A 116 -7.30 -3.26 -28.37
C CYS A 116 -6.78 -1.90 -28.87
N LEU A 117 -5.69 -1.40 -28.27
CA LEU A 117 -5.00 -0.18 -28.72
C LEU A 117 -4.36 -0.36 -30.10
N ALA A 118 -3.76 -1.53 -30.37
CA ALA A 118 -3.16 -1.83 -31.66
C ALA A 118 -4.20 -1.90 -32.78
N GLU A 119 -5.35 -2.54 -32.54
CA GLU A 119 -6.49 -2.59 -33.47
C GLU A 119 -6.95 -1.17 -33.88
N ARG A 120 -6.86 -0.21 -32.98
CA ARG A 120 -7.25 1.18 -33.20
C ARG A 120 -6.10 2.09 -33.70
N LYS A 121 -4.91 1.54 -33.95
CA LYS A 121 -3.69 2.26 -34.35
C LYS A 121 -3.21 3.33 -33.34
N LEU A 122 -3.63 3.22 -32.07
CA LEU A 122 -3.30 4.16 -30.99
C LEU A 122 -2.02 3.79 -30.24
N ARG A 123 -1.51 2.58 -30.40
CA ARG A 123 -0.33 2.06 -29.68
C ARG A 123 0.94 2.87 -29.94
N SER A 124 1.06 3.55 -31.06
CA SER A 124 2.22 4.36 -31.44
C SER A 124 2.07 5.85 -31.10
N ASP A 125 0.90 6.30 -30.69
CA ASP A 125 0.70 7.70 -30.27
C ASP A 125 1.19 7.87 -28.82
N LYS A 126 2.29 8.58 -28.65
CA LYS A 126 2.91 8.84 -27.35
C LYS A 126 2.05 9.69 -26.40
N ARG A 127 1.06 10.42 -26.93
CA ARG A 127 0.12 11.24 -26.16
C ARG A 127 -1.03 10.41 -25.60
N PHE A 128 -1.19 9.18 -26.11
CA PHE A 128 -2.27 8.31 -25.67
C PHE A 128 -1.87 7.52 -24.42
N PRO A 129 -2.79 7.31 -23.45
CA PRO A 129 -2.51 6.58 -22.21
C PRO A 129 -2.01 5.15 -22.46
N ARG A 130 -1.08 4.70 -21.62
CA ARG A 130 -0.58 3.31 -21.66
C ARG A 130 -1.67 2.33 -21.24
N PRO A 131 -1.58 1.05 -21.64
CA PRO A 131 -2.54 0.01 -21.26
C PRO A 131 -2.84 -0.05 -19.78
N ASP A 132 -1.82 0.07 -18.91
CA ASP A 132 -1.99 0.04 -17.47
C ASP A 132 -2.84 1.21 -16.95
N ALA A 133 -2.63 2.42 -17.45
CA ALA A 133 -3.39 3.60 -17.07
C ALA A 133 -4.87 3.50 -17.48
N LEU A 134 -5.15 2.87 -18.63
CA LEU A 134 -6.52 2.59 -19.07
C LEU A 134 -7.18 1.50 -18.23
N LEU A 135 -6.43 0.45 -17.86
CA LEU A 135 -6.93 -0.57 -16.93
C LEU A 135 -7.25 0.01 -15.57
N ASP A 136 -6.37 0.87 -15.03
CA ASP A 136 -6.62 1.54 -13.76
C ASP A 136 -7.87 2.41 -13.81
N LEU A 137 -8.08 3.15 -14.92
CA LEU A 137 -9.28 3.95 -15.13
C LEU A 137 -10.54 3.09 -15.18
N VAL A 138 -10.52 2.00 -15.94
CA VAL A 138 -11.67 1.07 -16.06
C VAL A 138 -11.95 0.39 -14.73
N SER A 139 -10.92 -0.09 -14.05
CA SER A 139 -11.01 -0.70 -12.72
C SER A 139 -11.62 0.27 -11.70
N LEU A 140 -11.11 1.50 -11.64
CA LEU A 140 -11.62 2.53 -10.73
C LEU A 140 -13.10 2.85 -11.01
N ALA A 141 -13.49 2.99 -12.29
CA ALA A 141 -14.86 3.23 -12.68
C ALA A 141 -15.80 2.09 -12.23
N THR A 142 -15.38 0.85 -12.40
CA THR A 142 -16.12 -0.34 -11.95
C THR A 142 -16.27 -0.36 -10.43
N ASN A 143 -15.20 -0.14 -9.69
CA ASN A 143 -15.20 -0.18 -8.22
C ASN A 143 -15.99 0.98 -7.57
N LEU A 144 -15.99 2.16 -8.19
CA LEU A 144 -16.78 3.32 -7.76
C LEU A 144 -18.23 3.25 -8.24
N GLN A 145 -18.58 2.30 -9.11
CA GLN A 145 -19.89 2.23 -9.78
C GLN A 145 -20.25 3.54 -10.50
N GLN A 146 -19.28 4.15 -11.17
CA GLN A 146 -19.41 5.38 -11.93
C GLN A 146 -19.08 5.16 -13.40
N PRO A 147 -19.69 5.92 -14.32
CA PRO A 147 -19.30 5.92 -15.73
C PRO A 147 -17.82 6.31 -15.88
N VAL A 148 -17.11 5.68 -16.82
CA VAL A 148 -15.70 6.03 -17.14
C VAL A 148 -15.56 7.53 -17.43
N SER A 149 -16.58 8.15 -18.04
CA SER A 149 -16.60 9.61 -18.32
C SER A 149 -16.54 10.45 -17.04
N GLN A 150 -17.27 10.06 -15.99
CA GLN A 150 -17.26 10.78 -14.72
C GLN A 150 -15.92 10.63 -14.01
N VAL A 151 -15.40 9.40 -13.92
CA VAL A 151 -14.10 9.14 -13.29
C VAL A 151 -12.97 9.88 -14.03
N LEU A 152 -13.07 9.98 -15.35
CA LEU A 152 -12.10 10.71 -16.15
C LEU A 152 -12.10 12.20 -15.81
N VAL A 153 -13.28 12.81 -15.65
CA VAL A 153 -13.40 14.23 -15.25
C VAL A 153 -12.91 14.47 -13.82
N ASP A 154 -13.25 13.56 -12.90
CA ASP A 154 -13.00 13.77 -11.47
C ASP A 154 -11.57 13.40 -11.06
N ARG A 155 -11.00 12.36 -11.69
CA ARG A 155 -9.77 11.70 -11.22
C ARG A 155 -8.65 11.60 -12.27
N ARG A 156 -8.95 11.80 -13.58
CA ARG A 156 -8.01 11.57 -14.69
C ARG A 156 -8.11 12.66 -15.75
N ARG A 157 -8.13 13.91 -15.33
CA ARG A 157 -8.32 15.09 -16.22
C ARG A 157 -7.30 15.18 -17.34
N GLU A 158 -6.10 14.64 -17.14
CA GLU A 158 -5.04 14.56 -18.13
C GLU A 158 -5.42 13.74 -19.37
N MET A 159 -6.38 12.83 -19.25
CA MET A 159 -6.89 12.03 -20.38
C MET A 159 -8.05 12.70 -21.13
N LEU A 160 -8.56 13.83 -20.67
CA LEU A 160 -9.69 14.54 -21.32
C LEU A 160 -9.45 14.88 -22.80
N PRO A 161 -8.24 15.31 -23.23
CA PRO A 161 -7.98 15.61 -24.64
C PRO A 161 -8.16 14.41 -25.59
N VAL A 162 -8.10 13.19 -25.07
CA VAL A 162 -8.24 11.93 -25.84
C VAL A 162 -9.42 11.08 -25.35
N ALA A 163 -10.38 11.69 -24.66
CA ALA A 163 -11.52 11.00 -24.06
C ALA A 163 -12.35 10.12 -25.03
N PRO A 164 -12.68 10.57 -26.26
CA PRO A 164 -13.42 9.75 -27.21
C PRO A 164 -12.73 8.41 -27.51
N GLU A 165 -11.41 8.44 -27.72
CA GLU A 165 -10.59 7.26 -27.97
C GLU A 165 -10.46 6.37 -26.75
N VAL A 166 -10.35 6.96 -25.54
CA VAL A 166 -10.36 6.24 -24.26
C VAL A 166 -11.66 5.45 -24.11
N PHE A 167 -12.81 6.11 -24.31
CA PHE A 167 -14.13 5.44 -24.22
C PHE A 167 -14.29 4.32 -25.26
N ALA A 168 -13.88 4.58 -26.47
CA ALA A 168 -13.96 3.58 -27.55
C ALA A 168 -13.02 2.39 -27.27
N THR A 169 -11.84 2.61 -26.68
CA THR A 169 -10.90 1.54 -26.32
C THR A 169 -11.42 0.74 -25.12
N ALA A 170 -11.92 1.40 -24.09
CA ALA A 170 -12.54 0.75 -22.94
C ALA A 170 -13.74 -0.13 -23.35
N ARG A 171 -14.60 0.39 -24.25
CA ARG A 171 -15.73 -0.39 -24.83
C ARG A 171 -15.22 -1.60 -25.61
N ARG A 172 -14.18 -1.42 -26.42
CA ARG A 172 -13.58 -2.52 -27.20
C ARG A 172 -13.00 -3.59 -26.31
N PHE A 173 -12.33 -3.21 -25.24
CA PHE A 173 -11.79 -4.12 -24.25
C PHE A 173 -12.89 -4.98 -23.60
N GLN A 174 -14.00 -4.37 -23.17
CA GLN A 174 -15.14 -5.10 -22.63
C GLN A 174 -15.77 -6.06 -23.66
N GLN A 175 -15.94 -5.60 -24.91
CA GLN A 175 -16.45 -6.44 -26.00
C GLN A 175 -15.55 -7.67 -26.25
N ARG A 176 -14.24 -7.47 -26.25
CA ARG A 176 -13.28 -8.58 -26.46
C ARG A 176 -13.34 -9.58 -25.32
N LYS A 177 -13.40 -9.12 -24.07
CA LYS A 177 -13.59 -10.02 -22.91
C LYS A 177 -14.85 -10.86 -23.06
N ALA A 178 -15.97 -10.23 -23.40
CA ALA A 178 -17.24 -10.94 -23.59
C ALA A 178 -17.17 -11.96 -24.74
N GLN A 179 -16.61 -11.59 -25.90
CA GLN A 179 -16.49 -12.48 -27.07
C GLN A 179 -15.63 -13.73 -26.80
N LEU A 180 -14.60 -13.58 -25.94
CA LEU A 180 -13.64 -14.63 -25.62
C LEU A 180 -13.97 -15.36 -24.31
N HIS A 181 -15.12 -15.05 -23.69
CA HIS A 181 -15.52 -15.56 -22.37
C HIS A 181 -14.43 -15.35 -21.31
N LEU A 182 -13.84 -14.15 -21.28
CA LEU A 182 -12.83 -13.73 -20.32
C LEU A 182 -13.45 -12.80 -19.28
N MET A 183 -12.99 -12.91 -18.05
CA MET A 183 -13.33 -11.98 -16.95
C MET A 183 -12.05 -11.58 -16.24
N ASP A 184 -11.84 -10.31 -15.94
CA ASP A 184 -10.83 -9.89 -14.96
C ASP A 184 -11.40 -9.90 -13.53
N TYR A 185 -10.59 -9.55 -12.55
CA TYR A 185 -11.04 -9.56 -11.15
C TYR A 185 -12.21 -8.62 -10.89
N ASP A 186 -12.23 -7.42 -11.51
CA ASP A 186 -13.33 -6.48 -11.35
C ASP A 186 -14.62 -6.98 -12.01
N ASP A 187 -14.50 -7.67 -13.13
CA ASP A 187 -15.65 -8.30 -13.83
C ASP A 187 -16.34 -9.34 -12.96
N LEU A 188 -15.61 -10.11 -12.14
CA LEU A 188 -16.22 -11.10 -11.25
C LEU A 188 -17.29 -10.47 -10.36
N LEU A 189 -16.97 -9.31 -9.77
CA LEU A 189 -17.91 -8.60 -8.91
C LEU A 189 -19.01 -7.89 -9.72
N ALA A 190 -18.65 -7.23 -10.82
CA ALA A 190 -19.58 -6.50 -11.66
C ALA A 190 -20.60 -7.43 -12.33
N HIS A 191 -20.16 -8.58 -12.83
CA HIS A 191 -21.03 -9.58 -13.45
C HIS A 191 -21.90 -10.31 -12.42
N LEU A 192 -21.39 -10.58 -11.21
CA LEU A 192 -22.24 -11.11 -10.15
C LEU A 192 -23.35 -10.12 -9.78
N LYS A 193 -23.03 -8.83 -9.65
CA LYS A 193 -24.04 -7.79 -9.40
C LYS A 193 -25.10 -7.77 -10.52
N ARG A 194 -24.64 -7.69 -11.77
CA ARG A 194 -25.51 -7.71 -12.94
C ARG A 194 -26.38 -8.97 -13.00
N LEU A 195 -25.82 -10.14 -12.70
CA LEU A 195 -26.57 -11.40 -12.63
C LEU A 195 -27.73 -11.33 -11.63
N LEU A 196 -27.47 -10.77 -10.43
CA LEU A 196 -28.48 -10.61 -9.38
C LEU A 196 -29.52 -9.55 -9.71
N GLU A 197 -29.16 -8.50 -10.46
CA GLU A 197 -30.07 -7.42 -10.88
C GLU A 197 -30.95 -7.85 -12.06
N ASP A 198 -30.34 -8.45 -13.12
CA ASP A 198 -31.02 -8.75 -14.39
C ASP A 198 -31.75 -10.10 -14.39
N HIS A 199 -31.43 -11.02 -13.44
CA HIS A 199 -32.00 -12.38 -13.40
C HIS A 199 -32.67 -12.67 -12.04
N PRO A 200 -33.97 -12.26 -11.86
CA PRO A 200 -34.69 -12.42 -10.60
C PRO A 200 -34.79 -13.87 -10.09
N SER A 201 -34.81 -14.85 -10.99
CA SER A 201 -34.83 -16.28 -10.61
C SER A 201 -33.54 -16.72 -9.93
N VAL A 202 -32.37 -16.31 -10.46
CA VAL A 202 -31.06 -16.58 -9.84
C VAL A 202 -30.93 -15.83 -8.52
N ARG A 203 -31.39 -14.59 -8.50
CA ARG A 203 -31.41 -13.81 -7.24
C ARG A 203 -32.26 -14.51 -6.17
N ALA A 204 -33.48 -14.96 -6.51
CA ALA A 204 -34.36 -15.67 -5.58
C ALA A 204 -33.75 -16.98 -5.09
N GLU A 205 -33.08 -17.73 -5.96
CA GLU A 205 -32.35 -18.95 -5.60
C GLU A 205 -31.24 -18.66 -4.59
N LEU A 206 -30.35 -17.69 -4.87
CA LEU A 206 -29.22 -17.36 -4.00
C LEU A 206 -29.65 -16.74 -2.69
N THR A 207 -30.63 -15.83 -2.67
CA THR A 207 -31.18 -15.26 -1.43
C THR A 207 -31.95 -16.31 -0.62
N GLY A 208 -32.57 -17.29 -1.28
CA GLY A 208 -33.18 -18.44 -0.63
C GLY A 208 -32.16 -19.39 0.00
N ARG A 209 -31.03 -19.58 -0.68
CA ARG A 209 -29.93 -20.41 -0.19
C ARG A 209 -29.26 -19.82 1.04
N PHE A 210 -28.89 -18.52 1.02
CA PHE A 210 -28.15 -17.92 2.12
C PHE A 210 -29.07 -17.45 3.23
N GLN A 211 -29.09 -18.20 4.34
CA GLN A 211 -29.81 -17.86 5.56
C GLN A 211 -29.07 -16.86 6.44
N GLY A 212 -27.74 -16.75 6.27
CA GLY A 212 -26.91 -15.78 6.97
C GLY A 212 -25.73 -15.33 6.12
N VAL A 213 -25.54 -14.01 6.05
CA VAL A 213 -24.40 -13.37 5.41
C VAL A 213 -23.57 -12.66 6.47
N LEU A 214 -22.28 -12.98 6.54
CA LEU A 214 -21.35 -12.42 7.53
C LEU A 214 -20.18 -11.79 6.80
N VAL A 215 -19.82 -10.56 7.15
CA VAL A 215 -18.77 -9.78 6.47
C VAL A 215 -17.80 -9.23 7.50
N ASP A 216 -16.52 -9.58 7.37
CA ASP A 216 -15.42 -9.01 8.16
C ASP A 216 -14.79 -7.80 7.45
N GLU A 217 -14.17 -6.90 8.22
CA GLU A 217 -13.51 -5.68 7.75
C GLU A 217 -14.42 -4.84 6.82
N PHE A 218 -15.70 -4.68 7.19
CA PHE A 218 -16.72 -4.05 6.34
C PHE A 218 -16.37 -2.61 5.95
N GLN A 219 -15.60 -1.88 6.76
CA GLN A 219 -15.12 -0.53 6.47
C GLN A 219 -14.17 -0.46 5.26
N ASP A 220 -13.61 -1.60 4.82
CA ASP A 220 -12.71 -1.66 3.66
C ASP A 220 -13.44 -2.05 2.37
N THR A 221 -14.72 -2.33 2.44
CA THR A 221 -15.53 -2.68 1.25
C THR A 221 -15.74 -1.45 0.35
N ASN A 222 -15.65 -1.68 -0.97
CA ASN A 222 -16.04 -0.67 -1.94
C ASN A 222 -17.57 -0.65 -2.16
N ARG A 223 -18.06 0.31 -2.93
CA ARG A 223 -19.49 0.46 -3.19
C ARG A 223 -20.08 -0.78 -3.86
N LEU A 224 -19.38 -1.34 -4.85
CA LEU A 224 -19.81 -2.56 -5.56
C LEU A 224 -19.97 -3.74 -4.61
N GLN A 225 -19.05 -3.92 -3.66
CA GLN A 225 -19.11 -4.97 -2.65
C GLN A 225 -20.27 -4.74 -1.67
N GLY A 226 -20.52 -3.50 -1.27
CA GLY A 226 -21.68 -3.14 -0.45
C GLY A 226 -23.00 -3.48 -1.14
N ASP A 227 -23.14 -3.12 -2.43
CA ASP A 227 -24.34 -3.42 -3.22
C ASP A 227 -24.53 -4.94 -3.40
N LEU A 228 -23.45 -5.70 -3.58
CA LEU A 228 -23.51 -7.17 -3.65
C LEU A 228 -24.00 -7.79 -2.35
N VAL A 229 -23.58 -7.27 -1.20
CA VAL A 229 -24.07 -7.73 0.10
C VAL A 229 -25.59 -7.51 0.19
N ASP A 230 -26.09 -6.34 -0.18
CA ASP A 230 -27.53 -6.04 -0.14
C ASP A 230 -28.35 -6.97 -1.05
N LEU A 231 -27.84 -7.24 -2.26
CA LEU A 231 -28.52 -8.12 -3.21
C LEU A 231 -28.56 -9.58 -2.72
N LEU A 232 -27.49 -10.06 -2.07
CA LEU A 232 -27.38 -11.43 -1.57
C LEU A 232 -28.17 -11.67 -0.28
N VAL A 233 -28.29 -10.64 0.56
CA VAL A 233 -29.06 -10.73 1.81
C VAL A 233 -30.56 -10.80 1.55
N GLY A 234 -31.05 -10.14 0.51
CA GLY A 234 -32.46 -10.13 0.12
C GLY A 234 -33.40 -9.60 1.21
N GLU A 235 -34.64 -10.12 1.25
CA GLU A 235 -35.68 -9.65 2.17
C GLU A 235 -35.46 -10.11 3.63
N ARG A 236 -34.74 -11.22 3.86
CA ARG A 236 -34.48 -11.73 5.20
C ARG A 236 -33.64 -10.79 6.04
N LYS A 237 -32.77 -10.00 5.38
CA LYS A 237 -31.84 -9.06 6.01
C LYS A 237 -31.01 -9.67 7.16
N ASN A 238 -30.80 -10.98 7.16
CA ASN A 238 -29.95 -11.64 8.17
C ASN A 238 -28.47 -11.44 7.81
N LEU A 239 -27.99 -10.26 8.14
CA LEU A 239 -26.67 -9.75 7.82
C LEU A 239 -25.91 -9.39 9.09
N THR A 240 -24.70 -9.90 9.25
CA THR A 240 -23.80 -9.45 10.29
C THR A 240 -22.57 -8.83 9.65
N VAL A 241 -22.33 -7.56 9.89
CA VAL A 241 -21.10 -6.89 9.47
C VAL A 241 -20.27 -6.52 10.69
N VAL A 242 -18.97 -6.75 10.57
CA VAL A 242 -17.99 -6.40 11.61
C VAL A 242 -16.96 -5.47 10.99
N GLY A 243 -16.65 -4.38 11.69
CA GLY A 243 -15.67 -3.44 11.19
C GLY A 243 -15.21 -2.44 12.25
N ASP A 244 -14.22 -1.66 11.86
CA ASP A 244 -13.70 -0.53 12.62
C ASP A 244 -13.61 0.69 11.68
N ASP A 245 -14.56 1.61 11.80
CA ASP A 245 -14.58 2.85 11.03
C ASP A 245 -13.28 3.65 11.20
N CYS A 246 -12.63 3.59 12.37
CA CYS A 246 -11.34 4.23 12.63
C CYS A 246 -10.15 3.54 11.93
N GLN A 247 -10.36 2.40 11.28
CA GLN A 247 -9.35 1.69 10.49
C GLN A 247 -9.63 1.69 8.98
N SER A 248 -10.56 2.53 8.49
CA SER A 248 -10.81 2.70 7.07
C SER A 248 -9.70 3.56 6.44
N ILE A 249 -8.75 2.91 5.74
CA ILE A 249 -7.54 3.52 5.18
C ILE A 249 -7.26 3.11 3.74
N TYR A 250 -8.26 2.64 2.99
CA TYR A 250 -8.11 2.15 1.61
C TYR A 250 -8.99 2.90 0.60
N SER A 251 -9.31 4.19 0.84
CA SER A 251 -10.08 5.00 -0.11
C SER A 251 -9.41 5.10 -1.47
N PHE A 252 -8.08 5.13 -1.52
CA PHE A 252 -7.28 5.13 -2.75
C PHE A 252 -7.45 3.84 -3.60
N ARG A 253 -8.01 2.76 -3.01
CA ARG A 253 -8.41 1.52 -3.70
C ARG A 253 -9.91 1.45 -3.96
N GLY A 254 -10.63 2.54 -3.72
CA GLY A 254 -12.07 2.60 -3.90
C GLY A 254 -12.90 2.12 -2.71
N ALA A 255 -12.28 1.87 -1.54
CA ALA A 255 -13.06 1.58 -0.33
C ALA A 255 -14.01 2.74 -0.02
N ALA A 256 -15.24 2.38 0.33
CA ALA A 256 -16.30 3.34 0.63
C ALA A 256 -16.55 3.38 2.14
N PHE A 257 -15.93 4.33 2.82
CA PHE A 257 -16.12 4.57 4.25
C PHE A 257 -17.60 4.69 4.63
N THR A 258 -18.42 5.23 3.72
CA THR A 258 -19.87 5.36 3.89
C THR A 258 -20.58 4.02 4.07
N ASN A 259 -20.05 2.91 3.56
CA ASN A 259 -20.67 1.60 3.72
C ASN A 259 -20.89 1.23 5.19
N ILE A 260 -19.92 1.51 6.06
CA ILE A 260 -20.05 1.20 7.49
C ILE A 260 -20.77 2.33 8.25
N ILE A 261 -20.48 3.60 7.95
CA ILE A 261 -21.07 4.74 8.65
C ILE A 261 -22.58 4.84 8.39
N ASP A 262 -23.00 4.65 7.15
CA ASP A 262 -24.38 4.78 6.74
C ASP A 262 -25.18 3.45 6.90
N PHE A 263 -24.55 2.41 7.45
CA PHE A 263 -25.18 1.09 7.64
C PHE A 263 -26.49 1.16 8.45
N PRO A 264 -26.60 1.92 9.57
CA PRO A 264 -27.86 2.02 10.31
C PRO A 264 -28.97 2.70 9.52
N GLN A 265 -28.64 3.60 8.58
CA GLN A 265 -29.60 4.25 7.69
C GLN A 265 -30.03 3.30 6.57
N ARG A 266 -29.11 2.50 6.04
CA ARG A 266 -29.36 1.50 5.00
C ARG A 266 -30.17 0.30 5.53
N TYR A 267 -29.97 -0.03 6.81
CA TYR A 267 -30.67 -1.10 7.52
C TYR A 267 -31.35 -0.56 8.79
N PRO A 268 -32.50 0.12 8.66
CA PRO A 268 -33.22 0.64 9.82
C PRO A 268 -33.59 -0.47 10.81
N GLY A 269 -33.35 -0.21 12.10
CA GLY A 269 -33.59 -1.18 13.15
C GLY A 269 -32.48 -2.21 13.35
N CYS A 270 -31.28 -2.03 12.70
CA CYS A 270 -30.14 -2.90 12.93
C CYS A 270 -29.69 -2.86 14.41
N GLY A 271 -29.29 -4.02 14.93
CA GLY A 271 -28.62 -4.10 16.22
C GLY A 271 -27.18 -3.58 16.11
N ILE A 272 -26.81 -2.60 16.94
CA ILE A 272 -25.44 -2.06 16.98
C ILE A 272 -24.75 -2.55 18.25
N TYR A 273 -23.61 -3.21 18.07
CA TYR A 273 -22.83 -3.82 19.16
C TYR A 273 -21.41 -3.25 19.17
N PRO A 274 -21.14 -2.27 20.05
CA PRO A 274 -19.77 -1.77 20.21
C PRO A 274 -18.91 -2.79 20.95
N LEU A 275 -17.68 -3.01 20.46
CA LEU A 275 -16.65 -3.77 21.14
C LEU A 275 -15.53 -2.80 21.53
N THR A 276 -15.52 -2.36 22.77
CA THR A 276 -14.62 -1.34 23.30
C THR A 276 -13.45 -1.93 24.09
N ARG A 277 -13.60 -3.14 24.62
CA ARG A 277 -12.53 -3.80 25.37
C ARG A 277 -11.45 -4.31 24.43
N ASN A 278 -10.25 -3.75 24.57
CA ASN A 278 -9.06 -4.12 23.83
C ASN A 278 -8.26 -5.18 24.60
N TYR A 279 -7.82 -6.24 23.90
CA TYR A 279 -7.03 -7.34 24.45
C TYR A 279 -5.58 -7.36 23.94
N ARG A 280 -5.17 -6.32 23.24
CA ARG A 280 -3.86 -6.21 22.57
C ARG A 280 -2.92 -5.31 23.32
N SER A 281 -3.35 -4.08 23.58
CA SER A 281 -2.48 -2.96 23.95
C SER A 281 -2.65 -2.56 25.42
N THR A 282 -1.60 -1.97 25.97
CA THR A 282 -1.65 -1.37 27.31
C THR A 282 -2.57 -0.16 27.36
N PRO A 283 -3.09 0.21 28.55
CA PRO A 283 -3.94 1.39 28.70
C PRO A 283 -3.28 2.69 28.23
N GLN A 284 -1.95 2.83 28.32
CA GLN A 284 -1.22 4.02 27.90
C GLN A 284 -1.26 4.18 26.37
N VAL A 285 -1.04 3.10 25.63
CA VAL A 285 -1.16 3.11 24.16
C VAL A 285 -2.58 3.46 23.73
N LEU A 286 -3.59 2.92 24.44
CA LEU A 286 -5.00 3.19 24.10
C LEU A 286 -5.43 4.62 24.41
N ARG A 287 -4.96 5.21 25.49
CA ARG A 287 -5.23 6.63 25.77
C ARG A 287 -4.74 7.52 24.64
N LEU A 288 -3.53 7.27 24.13
CA LEU A 288 -3.03 7.97 22.95
C LEU A 288 -3.89 7.70 21.71
N ALA A 289 -4.24 6.46 21.44
CA ALA A 289 -5.07 6.09 20.28
C ALA A 289 -6.44 6.78 20.32
N ASN A 290 -7.10 6.80 21.49
CA ASN A 290 -8.38 7.47 21.69
C ASN A 290 -8.23 8.99 21.46
N ALA A 291 -7.18 9.62 22.00
CA ALA A 291 -6.92 11.05 21.82
C ALA A 291 -6.68 11.42 20.35
N VAL A 292 -5.92 10.59 19.62
CA VAL A 292 -5.68 10.78 18.18
C VAL A 292 -6.97 10.78 17.39
N ILE A 293 -7.82 9.76 17.59
CA ILE A 293 -8.99 9.55 16.73
C ILE A 293 -10.18 10.45 17.11
N ALA A 294 -10.21 10.97 18.33
CA ALA A 294 -11.29 11.84 18.81
C ALA A 294 -11.47 13.12 17.98
N ARG A 295 -10.46 13.52 17.20
CA ARG A 295 -10.53 14.70 16.31
C ARG A 295 -11.27 14.47 15.00
N ASN A 296 -11.48 13.21 14.60
CA ASN A 296 -12.30 12.91 13.43
C ASN A 296 -13.77 13.15 13.76
N THR A 297 -14.50 13.72 12.81
CA THR A 297 -15.91 14.11 13.01
C THR A 297 -16.87 13.00 12.61
N ARG A 298 -16.56 12.26 11.55
CA ARG A 298 -17.40 11.17 11.03
C ARG A 298 -16.91 9.83 11.57
N GLN A 299 -17.46 9.41 12.72
CA GLN A 299 -17.11 8.12 13.34
C GLN A 299 -18.22 7.66 14.31
N PHE A 300 -18.25 6.37 14.62
CA PHE A 300 -19.05 5.87 15.72
C PHE A 300 -18.42 6.23 17.07
N PRO A 301 -19.19 6.73 18.03
CA PRO A 301 -18.68 7.01 19.37
C PRO A 301 -18.17 5.72 20.02
N LYS A 302 -16.89 5.67 20.35
CA LYS A 302 -16.28 4.56 21.09
C LYS A 302 -14.99 5.01 21.77
N GLU A 303 -14.74 4.46 22.94
CA GLU A 303 -13.51 4.64 23.68
C GLU A 303 -12.92 3.26 23.99
N LEU A 304 -11.69 3.02 23.55
CA LEU A 304 -11.02 1.75 23.81
C LEU A 304 -10.48 1.72 25.24
N VAL A 305 -10.79 0.63 25.94
CA VAL A 305 -10.29 0.36 27.29
C VAL A 305 -9.57 -0.99 27.36
N SER A 306 -8.59 -1.12 28.22
CA SER A 306 -7.84 -2.36 28.42
C SER A 306 -7.73 -2.67 29.90
N ASP A 307 -7.85 -3.97 30.22
CA ASP A 307 -7.56 -4.51 31.56
C ASP A 307 -6.13 -5.01 31.68
N ALA A 308 -5.30 -4.84 30.66
CA ALA A 308 -3.89 -5.20 30.74
C ALA A 308 -3.18 -4.36 31.82
N ALA A 309 -2.11 -4.90 32.38
CA ALA A 309 -1.26 -4.14 33.28
C ALA A 309 -0.77 -2.84 32.62
N PRO A 310 -0.62 -1.76 33.39
CA PRO A 310 -0.02 -0.53 32.88
C PRO A 310 1.33 -0.80 32.23
N GLY A 311 1.56 -0.20 31.06
CA GLY A 311 2.81 -0.24 30.33
C GLY A 311 3.51 1.12 30.32
N PRO A 312 4.63 1.22 29.59
CA PRO A 312 5.33 2.49 29.43
C PRO A 312 4.45 3.53 28.70
N VAL A 313 4.62 4.78 29.08
CA VAL A 313 3.97 5.92 28.41
C VAL A 313 4.59 6.07 27.02
N PRO A 314 3.77 6.24 25.95
CA PRO A 314 4.29 6.51 24.61
C PRO A 314 5.23 7.72 24.59
N GLN A 315 6.34 7.62 23.86
CA GLN A 315 7.37 8.64 23.83
C GLN A 315 7.36 9.38 22.49
N VAL A 316 7.36 10.72 22.53
CA VAL A 316 7.56 11.60 21.39
C VAL A 316 9.02 12.03 21.36
N VAL A 317 9.72 11.70 20.28
CA VAL A 317 11.17 11.88 20.15
C VAL A 317 11.50 12.87 19.03
N PRO A 318 11.79 14.12 19.37
CA PRO A 318 12.35 15.08 18.43
C PRO A 318 13.81 14.73 18.13
N THR A 319 14.18 14.70 16.85
CA THR A 319 15.55 14.47 16.42
C THR A 319 16.04 15.61 15.55
N ARG A 320 17.35 15.85 15.51
CA ARG A 320 17.91 16.96 14.75
C ARG A 320 17.56 16.87 13.25
N ASP A 321 17.79 15.71 12.69
CA ASP A 321 17.56 15.43 11.27
C ASP A 321 17.25 13.93 11.05
N VAL A 322 17.04 13.55 9.80
CA VAL A 322 16.68 12.16 9.41
C VAL A 322 17.79 11.15 9.75
N LYS A 323 19.07 11.57 9.77
CA LYS A 323 20.19 10.70 10.19
C LYS A 323 20.14 10.44 11.69
N ALA A 324 19.95 11.49 12.48
CA ALA A 324 19.78 11.37 13.93
C ALA A 324 18.55 10.52 14.29
N GLN A 325 17.45 10.64 13.52
CA GLN A 325 16.28 9.77 13.66
C GLN A 325 16.63 8.29 13.43
N ALA A 326 17.38 8.00 12.37
CA ALA A 326 17.79 6.63 12.05
C ALA A 326 18.74 6.05 13.10
N ALA A 327 19.72 6.84 13.56
CA ALA A 327 20.66 6.45 14.60
C ALA A 327 19.92 6.17 15.93
N PHE A 328 19.03 7.06 16.36
CA PHE A 328 18.20 6.85 17.55
C PHE A 328 17.45 5.51 17.52
N ILE A 329 16.74 5.23 16.41
CA ILE A 329 15.96 3.99 16.30
C ILE A 329 16.89 2.76 16.31
N ALA A 330 18.02 2.81 15.60
CA ALA A 330 18.98 1.70 15.56
C ALA A 330 19.60 1.43 16.96
N GLU A 331 20.01 2.47 17.66
CA GLU A 331 20.54 2.38 19.02
C GLU A 331 19.48 1.81 19.98
N ARG A 332 18.25 2.31 19.92
CA ARG A 332 17.17 1.84 20.77
C ARG A 332 16.80 0.38 20.51
N VAL A 333 16.78 -0.05 19.24
CA VAL A 333 16.58 -1.46 18.87
C VAL A 333 17.68 -2.35 19.44
N LEU A 334 18.95 -1.91 19.35
CA LEU A 334 20.09 -2.64 19.91
C LEU A 334 20.02 -2.74 21.45
N GLU A 335 19.63 -1.67 22.10
CA GLU A 335 19.45 -1.65 23.55
C GLU A 335 18.35 -2.61 24.00
N LEU A 336 17.18 -2.58 23.36
CA LEU A 336 16.10 -3.51 23.64
C LEU A 336 16.52 -4.96 23.40
N ARG A 337 17.27 -5.22 22.30
CA ARG A 337 17.84 -6.54 22.02
C ARG A 337 18.79 -6.99 23.11
N ALA A 338 19.67 -6.10 23.60
CA ALA A 338 20.58 -6.40 24.70
C ALA A 338 19.85 -6.72 26.02
N ARG A 339 18.63 -6.19 26.20
CA ARG A 339 17.73 -6.54 27.32
C ARG A 339 16.92 -7.82 27.09
N GLY A 340 17.17 -8.55 26.02
CA GLY A 340 16.51 -9.82 25.72
C GLY A 340 15.22 -9.73 24.90
N HIS A 341 14.86 -8.56 24.38
CA HIS A 341 13.72 -8.45 23.47
C HIS A 341 14.10 -9.02 22.08
N ARG A 342 13.23 -9.84 21.51
CA ARG A 342 13.43 -10.38 20.16
C ARG A 342 13.14 -9.31 19.10
N LEU A 343 13.95 -9.26 18.05
CA LEU A 343 13.76 -8.32 16.94
C LEU A 343 12.42 -8.53 16.22
N GLU A 344 11.94 -9.78 16.10
CA GLU A 344 10.63 -10.08 15.51
C GLU A 344 9.45 -9.48 16.28
N SER A 345 9.65 -9.17 17.58
CA SER A 345 8.66 -8.48 18.42
C SER A 345 8.65 -6.98 18.25
N MET A 346 9.53 -6.43 17.42
CA MET A 346 9.68 -5.00 17.15
C MET A 346 9.35 -4.66 15.70
N ALA A 347 8.78 -3.49 15.47
CA ALA A 347 8.56 -2.97 14.12
C ALA A 347 8.82 -1.48 14.02
N VAL A 348 9.26 -1.05 12.85
CA VAL A 348 9.34 0.36 12.48
C VAL A 348 8.33 0.62 11.37
N LEU A 349 7.41 1.55 11.64
CA LEU A 349 6.32 1.93 10.76
C LEU A 349 6.59 3.29 10.13
N TYR A 350 6.24 3.44 8.87
CA TYR A 350 6.41 4.68 8.13
C TYR A 350 5.30 4.88 7.07
N ARG A 351 5.11 6.13 6.66
CA ARG A 351 4.06 6.47 5.69
C ARG A 351 4.42 6.04 4.27
N ALA A 352 5.67 6.19 3.86
CA ALA A 352 6.17 5.80 2.54
C ALA A 352 7.53 5.10 2.67
N HIS A 353 7.82 4.17 1.75
CA HIS A 353 9.04 3.33 1.81
C HIS A 353 10.34 4.12 1.87
N LEU A 354 10.39 5.24 1.19
CA LEU A 354 11.54 6.12 1.21
C LEU A 354 11.92 6.59 2.61
N HIS A 355 10.94 6.85 3.47
CA HIS A 355 11.20 7.35 4.81
C HIS A 355 12.08 6.39 5.63
N SER A 356 12.14 5.12 5.24
CA SER A 356 12.95 4.09 5.90
C SER A 356 14.37 3.93 5.36
N LEU A 357 14.74 4.58 4.25
CA LEU A 357 16.03 4.30 3.60
C LEU A 357 17.25 4.62 4.48
N GLU A 358 17.23 5.76 5.16
CA GLU A 358 18.31 6.13 6.08
C GLU A 358 18.41 5.14 7.24
N LEU A 359 17.26 4.69 7.76
CA LEU A 359 17.22 3.67 8.80
C LEU A 359 17.76 2.32 8.29
N GLN A 360 17.44 1.92 7.06
CA GLN A 360 17.99 0.69 6.49
C GLN A 360 19.52 0.74 6.40
N LEU A 361 20.09 1.89 5.99
CA LEU A 361 21.53 2.09 5.99
C LEU A 361 22.14 1.98 7.39
N GLU A 362 21.50 2.61 8.37
CA GLU A 362 21.99 2.62 9.75
C GLU A 362 21.92 1.23 10.39
N LEU A 363 20.80 0.53 10.23
CA LEU A 363 20.67 -0.87 10.68
C LEU A 363 21.70 -1.80 10.02
N THR A 364 21.98 -1.59 8.72
CA THR A 364 23.02 -2.35 8.01
C THR A 364 24.40 -2.10 8.59
N ARG A 365 24.74 -0.83 8.91
CA ARG A 365 26.03 -0.47 9.56
C ARG A 365 26.21 -1.16 10.91
N HIS A 366 25.14 -1.28 11.65
CA HIS A 366 25.13 -1.93 12.97
C HIS A 366 24.92 -3.45 12.92
N GLY A 367 24.80 -4.06 11.73
CA GLY A 367 24.57 -5.49 11.58
C GLY A 367 23.27 -5.99 12.18
N VAL A 368 22.25 -5.11 12.29
CA VAL A 368 20.93 -5.50 12.77
C VAL A 368 20.14 -6.14 11.64
N PRO A 369 19.76 -7.41 11.73
CA PRO A 369 18.97 -8.05 10.69
C PRO A 369 17.55 -7.49 10.65
N PHE A 370 17.09 -7.09 9.46
CA PHE A 370 15.75 -6.58 9.25
C PHE A 370 15.10 -7.11 7.97
N ARG A 371 13.78 -7.08 7.94
CA ARG A 371 12.98 -7.42 6.77
C ARG A 371 12.09 -6.24 6.41
N VAL A 372 12.21 -5.76 5.17
CA VAL A 372 11.26 -4.78 4.61
C VAL A 372 10.07 -5.54 4.05
N ARG A 373 8.91 -5.28 4.64
CA ARG A 373 7.65 -5.87 4.19
C ARG A 373 7.03 -5.01 3.10
N SER A 374 7.30 -5.38 1.84
CA SER A 374 6.69 -4.72 0.67
C SER A 374 6.59 -5.71 -0.50
N GLY A 375 5.68 -5.48 -1.43
CA GLY A 375 5.54 -6.32 -2.62
C GLY A 375 6.75 -6.23 -3.56
N VAL A 376 7.24 -5.02 -3.83
CA VAL A 376 8.44 -4.74 -4.62
C VAL A 376 9.31 -3.76 -3.84
N ARG A 377 10.59 -4.09 -3.66
CA ARG A 377 11.55 -3.21 -2.98
C ARG A 377 11.70 -1.91 -3.76
N PHE A 378 11.84 -0.78 -3.07
CA PHE A 378 11.91 0.54 -3.71
C PHE A 378 12.95 0.58 -4.84
N PHE A 379 14.17 0.12 -4.60
CA PHE A 379 15.22 0.10 -5.61
C PHE A 379 15.05 -0.98 -6.69
N GLU A 380 14.11 -1.90 -6.54
CA GLU A 380 13.78 -2.93 -7.53
C GLU A 380 12.67 -2.47 -8.48
N GLN A 381 11.99 -1.39 -8.18
CA GLN A 381 10.94 -0.84 -9.03
C GLN A 381 11.51 -0.40 -10.39
N ALA A 382 10.75 -0.66 -11.44
CA ALA A 382 11.23 -0.45 -12.81
C ALA A 382 11.64 1.00 -13.09
N HIS A 383 10.84 1.97 -12.65
CA HIS A 383 11.11 3.41 -12.86
C HIS A 383 12.31 3.90 -12.03
N VAL A 384 12.53 3.34 -10.84
CA VAL A 384 13.72 3.64 -10.02
C VAL A 384 14.98 3.05 -10.67
N LYS A 385 14.92 1.78 -11.12
CA LYS A 385 16.03 1.16 -11.87
C LYS A 385 16.35 1.89 -13.16
N ASP A 386 15.34 2.43 -13.85
CA ASP A 386 15.53 3.22 -15.06
C ASP A 386 16.27 4.53 -14.77
N ALA A 387 15.90 5.24 -13.70
CA ALA A 387 16.59 6.45 -13.28
C ALA A 387 18.05 6.17 -12.84
N LEU A 388 18.24 5.13 -12.04
CA LEU A 388 19.58 4.71 -11.59
C LEU A 388 20.49 4.25 -12.76
N ALA A 389 19.93 3.65 -13.79
CA ALA A 389 20.69 3.21 -14.96
C ALA A 389 21.38 4.39 -15.67
N HIS A 390 20.79 5.60 -15.68
CA HIS A 390 21.43 6.78 -16.24
C HIS A 390 22.69 7.15 -15.46
N LEU A 391 22.65 7.16 -14.13
CA LEU A 391 23.79 7.48 -13.29
C LEU A 391 24.86 6.40 -13.36
N ARG A 392 24.45 5.12 -13.35
CA ARG A 392 25.36 3.98 -13.48
C ARG A 392 26.15 4.05 -14.78
N TRP A 393 25.47 4.27 -15.90
CA TRP A 393 26.12 4.30 -17.21
C TRP A 393 26.92 5.58 -17.45
N ALA A 394 26.46 6.72 -16.94
CA ALA A 394 27.23 7.97 -16.98
C ALA A 394 28.55 7.85 -16.18
N HIS A 395 28.52 7.12 -15.05
CA HIS A 395 29.70 6.87 -14.23
C HIS A 395 30.62 5.76 -14.78
N ASN A 396 30.02 4.70 -15.30
CA ASN A 396 30.75 3.55 -15.85
C ASN A 396 30.23 3.21 -17.26
N ARG A 397 30.92 3.69 -18.27
CA ARG A 397 30.63 3.43 -19.69
C ARG A 397 30.55 1.94 -20.03
N ASN A 398 31.25 1.07 -19.28
CA ASN A 398 31.27 -0.37 -19.50
C ASN A 398 30.11 -1.11 -18.85
N ASP A 399 29.17 -0.42 -18.20
CA ASP A 399 27.97 -1.03 -17.65
C ASP A 399 26.96 -1.37 -18.78
N GLU A 400 27.19 -2.53 -19.39
CA GLU A 400 26.37 -3.09 -20.46
C GLU A 400 24.87 -3.16 -20.09
N LEU A 401 24.60 -3.61 -18.84
CA LEU A 401 23.23 -3.79 -18.38
C LEU A 401 22.49 -2.47 -18.26
N ALA A 402 23.16 -1.44 -17.73
CA ALA A 402 22.59 -0.09 -17.65
C ALA A 402 22.34 0.47 -19.06
N PHE A 403 23.32 0.39 -19.98
CA PHE A 403 23.14 0.83 -21.36
C PHE A 403 21.98 0.14 -22.05
N LYS A 404 21.97 -1.21 -22.04
CA LYS A 404 20.92 -2.00 -22.71
C LYS A 404 19.53 -1.69 -22.15
N ARG A 405 19.43 -1.43 -20.85
CA ARG A 405 18.19 -1.00 -20.22
C ARG A 405 17.72 0.35 -20.77
N LEU A 406 18.58 1.32 -20.88
CA LEU A 406 18.28 2.66 -21.40
C LEU A 406 17.95 2.65 -22.89
N ALA A 407 18.77 1.96 -23.69
CA ALA A 407 18.60 1.86 -25.13
C ALA A 407 17.24 1.27 -25.53
N ARG A 408 16.77 0.23 -24.83
CA ARG A 408 15.45 -0.38 -25.06
C ARG A 408 14.28 0.54 -24.76
N LYS A 409 14.48 1.62 -24.00
CA LYS A 409 13.45 2.63 -23.74
C LYS A 409 13.34 3.66 -24.86
N LEU A 410 14.34 3.72 -25.74
CA LEU A 410 14.29 4.65 -26.89
C LEU A 410 13.29 4.16 -27.92
N PRO A 411 12.35 5.02 -28.34
CA PRO A 411 11.38 4.66 -29.37
C PRO A 411 12.07 4.23 -30.67
N GLY A 412 11.72 3.04 -31.17
CA GLY A 412 12.29 2.49 -32.40
C GLY A 412 13.57 1.69 -32.23
N VAL A 413 14.09 1.51 -31.00
CA VAL A 413 15.20 0.64 -30.68
C VAL A 413 14.67 -0.68 -30.13
N GLY A 414 14.84 -1.76 -30.86
CA GLY A 414 14.52 -3.13 -30.43
C GLY A 414 15.73 -3.88 -29.87
N THR A 415 15.55 -5.13 -29.48
CA THR A 415 16.60 -5.95 -28.88
C THR A 415 17.83 -6.09 -29.80
N ALA A 416 17.62 -6.41 -31.09
CA ALA A 416 18.72 -6.54 -32.05
C ALA A 416 19.49 -5.21 -32.25
N SER A 417 18.77 -4.08 -32.37
CA SER A 417 19.42 -2.76 -32.49
C SER A 417 20.20 -2.40 -31.20
N THR A 418 19.69 -2.80 -30.04
CA THR A 418 20.40 -2.59 -28.77
C THR A 418 21.72 -3.36 -28.72
N GLU A 419 21.75 -4.61 -29.19
CA GLU A 419 22.96 -5.41 -29.25
C GLU A 419 23.99 -4.83 -30.25
N HIS A 420 23.56 -4.39 -31.43
CA HIS A 420 24.46 -3.75 -32.41
C HIS A 420 25.06 -2.44 -31.87
N LEU A 421 24.22 -1.59 -31.23
CA LEU A 421 24.69 -0.36 -30.59
C LEU A 421 25.70 -0.64 -29.48
N TRP A 422 25.44 -1.65 -28.65
CA TRP A 422 26.40 -2.05 -27.60
C TRP A 422 27.70 -2.55 -28.19
N THR A 423 27.66 -3.42 -29.18
CA THR A 423 28.85 -3.95 -29.83
C THR A 423 29.72 -2.83 -30.45
N ALA A 424 29.09 -1.86 -31.10
CA ALA A 424 29.78 -0.70 -31.65
C ALA A 424 30.40 0.18 -30.54
N LEU A 425 29.69 0.43 -29.44
CA LEU A 425 30.20 1.20 -28.29
C LEU A 425 31.38 0.50 -27.58
N ALA A 426 31.25 -0.82 -27.40
CA ALA A 426 32.27 -1.62 -26.72
C ALA A 426 33.58 -1.78 -27.55
N ALA A 427 33.51 -1.63 -28.86
CA ALA A 427 34.64 -1.67 -29.75
C ALA A 427 35.49 -0.37 -29.76
N LEU A 428 34.93 0.72 -29.22
CA LEU A 428 35.63 2.01 -29.19
C LEU A 428 36.67 2.08 -28.08
N PRO A 429 37.76 2.88 -28.27
CA PRO A 429 38.82 3.06 -27.27
C PRO A 429 38.23 3.47 -25.91
N PRO A 430 38.68 2.89 -24.79
CA PRO A 430 38.17 3.20 -23.46
C PRO A 430 38.43 4.64 -22.99
N GLU A 431 39.41 5.30 -23.58
CA GLU A 431 39.78 6.71 -23.28
C GLU A 431 38.80 7.72 -23.87
N LEU A 432 37.99 7.29 -24.84
CA LEU A 432 37.02 8.19 -25.47
C LEU A 432 35.95 8.61 -24.47
N SER A 433 35.66 9.89 -24.38
CA SER A 433 34.61 10.37 -23.49
C SER A 433 33.23 9.78 -23.88
N LEU A 434 32.30 9.68 -22.92
CA LEU A 434 30.98 9.12 -23.20
C LEU A 434 30.23 9.94 -24.28
N PRO A 435 30.26 11.28 -24.28
CA PRO A 435 29.69 12.10 -25.37
C PRO A 435 30.31 11.79 -26.75
N ASP A 436 31.65 11.69 -26.81
CA ASP A 436 32.34 11.42 -28.07
C ASP A 436 32.07 10.01 -28.58
N ALA A 437 32.01 9.04 -27.66
CA ALA A 437 31.65 7.66 -28.00
C ALA A 437 30.22 7.57 -28.59
N LEU A 438 29.26 8.29 -28.03
CA LEU A 438 27.90 8.34 -28.56
C LEU A 438 27.81 9.09 -29.90
N ALA A 439 28.68 10.08 -30.13
CA ALA A 439 28.78 10.82 -31.39
C ALA A 439 29.56 10.08 -32.48
N HIS A 440 30.27 8.98 -32.12
CA HIS A 440 31.15 8.27 -33.06
C HIS A 440 30.39 7.73 -34.26
N PRO A 441 30.93 7.87 -35.51
CA PRO A 441 30.25 7.44 -36.74
C PRO A 441 29.79 5.99 -36.71
N ASP A 442 30.61 5.07 -36.16
CA ASP A 442 30.29 3.64 -36.07
C ASP A 442 29.06 3.39 -35.18
N VAL A 443 28.89 4.14 -34.10
CA VAL A 443 27.69 4.04 -33.24
C VAL A 443 26.49 4.64 -33.93
N GLN A 444 26.65 5.83 -34.54
CA GLN A 444 25.57 6.53 -35.24
C GLN A 444 25.02 5.70 -36.42
N ALA A 445 25.89 4.94 -37.10
CA ALA A 445 25.48 4.07 -38.21
C ALA A 445 24.50 2.94 -37.78
N HIS A 446 24.55 2.54 -36.51
CA HIS A 446 23.69 1.50 -35.95
C HIS A 446 22.39 2.06 -35.32
N VAL A 447 22.20 3.39 -35.27
CA VAL A 447 20.98 4.02 -34.77
C VAL A 447 19.86 3.86 -35.81
N PRO A 448 18.76 3.17 -35.51
CA PRO A 448 17.65 3.07 -36.45
C PRO A 448 17.08 4.45 -36.83
N ARG A 449 16.74 4.66 -38.11
CA ARG A 449 16.19 5.94 -38.59
C ARG A 449 15.02 6.46 -37.74
N LYS A 450 14.14 5.55 -37.29
CA LYS A 450 13.00 5.86 -36.42
C LYS A 450 13.41 6.28 -35.01
N ALA A 451 14.61 5.95 -34.57
CA ALA A 451 15.12 6.23 -33.23
C ALA A 451 16.01 7.45 -33.15
N GLN A 452 16.42 8.07 -34.29
CA GLN A 452 17.40 9.15 -34.33
C GLN A 452 17.06 10.32 -33.40
N ALA A 453 15.84 10.83 -33.43
CA ALA A 453 15.43 11.95 -32.57
C ALA A 453 15.46 11.58 -31.07
N GLY A 454 15.07 10.36 -30.72
CA GLY A 454 15.15 9.84 -29.36
C GLY A 454 16.60 9.64 -28.91
N PHE A 455 17.46 9.13 -29.80
CA PHE A 455 18.88 8.93 -29.52
C PHE A 455 19.64 10.25 -29.36
N GLN A 456 19.31 11.28 -30.12
CA GLN A 456 19.89 12.63 -29.95
C GLN A 456 19.55 13.22 -28.58
N ARG A 457 18.29 13.09 -28.13
CA ARG A 457 17.90 13.54 -26.77
C ARG A 457 18.63 12.75 -25.69
N PHE A 458 18.74 11.44 -25.88
CA PHE A 458 19.50 10.58 -24.99
C PHE A 458 20.98 10.97 -24.93
N GLN A 459 21.61 11.23 -26.08
CA GLN A 459 22.99 11.72 -26.19
C GLN A 459 23.16 13.05 -25.45
N ALA A 460 22.25 14.01 -25.64
CA ALA A 460 22.30 15.31 -24.95
C ALA A 460 22.21 15.12 -23.42
N LEU A 461 21.29 14.28 -22.93
CA LEU A 461 21.20 13.98 -21.51
C LEU A 461 22.49 13.34 -20.98
N MET A 462 23.02 12.33 -21.66
CA MET A 462 24.26 11.66 -21.23
C MET A 462 25.47 12.60 -21.25
N THR A 463 25.52 13.56 -22.18
CA THR A 463 26.53 14.62 -22.19
C THR A 463 26.42 15.50 -20.95
N THR A 464 25.21 15.87 -20.56
CA THR A 464 24.95 16.65 -19.32
C THR A 464 25.38 15.87 -18.07
N LEU A 465 25.06 14.57 -18.00
CA LEU A 465 25.37 13.72 -16.84
C LEU A 465 26.86 13.40 -16.71
N SER A 466 27.61 13.34 -17.81
CA SER A 466 29.06 13.05 -17.84
C SER A 466 29.92 14.31 -17.92
N GLY A 467 29.34 15.51 -17.83
CA GLY A 467 30.05 16.80 -17.89
C GLY A 467 31.08 16.98 -16.78
N GLN A 468 32.09 17.83 -17.02
CA GLN A 468 33.15 18.12 -16.05
C GLN A 468 32.60 18.92 -14.85
N GLY A 469 32.88 18.43 -13.64
CA GLY A 469 32.53 19.03 -12.36
C GLY A 469 31.98 18.01 -11.37
N VAL A 470 32.27 18.23 -10.08
CA VAL A 470 31.70 17.38 -9.01
C VAL A 470 30.25 17.83 -8.79
N ARG A 471 29.32 17.08 -9.32
CA ARG A 471 27.88 17.29 -9.09
C ARG A 471 27.32 16.20 -8.18
N SER A 472 26.47 16.59 -7.27
CA SER A 472 25.80 15.61 -6.39
C SER A 472 24.92 14.65 -7.21
N PRO A 473 24.79 13.36 -6.79
CA PRO A 473 23.88 12.42 -7.46
C PRO A 473 22.43 12.93 -7.54
N GLY A 474 22.01 13.74 -6.57
CA GLY A 474 20.68 14.37 -6.56
C GLY A 474 20.51 15.41 -7.67
N ALA A 475 21.56 16.22 -7.96
CA ALA A 475 21.55 17.17 -9.06
C ALA A 475 21.53 16.46 -10.41
N LEU A 476 22.28 15.36 -10.56
CA LEU A 476 22.25 14.54 -11.77
C LEU A 476 20.88 13.87 -11.99
N LEU A 477 20.25 13.37 -10.92
CA LEU A 477 18.89 12.85 -11.01
C LEU A 477 17.86 13.92 -11.35
N ALA A 478 18.05 15.17 -10.92
CA ALA A 478 17.19 16.27 -11.34
C ALA A 478 17.18 16.44 -12.86
N ASP A 479 18.36 16.34 -13.52
CA ASP A 479 18.47 16.41 -14.98
C ASP A 479 17.76 15.22 -15.66
N VAL A 480 17.91 14.01 -15.09
CA VAL A 480 17.20 12.80 -15.58
C VAL A 480 15.68 13.00 -15.49
N LEU A 481 15.20 13.56 -14.39
CA LEU A 481 13.77 13.84 -14.20
C LEU A 481 13.25 14.94 -15.12
N ALA A 482 14.03 16.00 -15.31
CA ALA A 482 13.69 17.11 -16.23
C ALA A 482 13.65 16.65 -17.70
N ALA A 483 14.52 15.71 -18.09
CA ALA A 483 14.54 15.13 -19.43
C ALA A 483 13.42 14.10 -19.67
N ARG A 484 12.73 13.67 -18.61
CA ARG A 484 11.59 12.76 -18.70
C ARG A 484 10.38 13.52 -19.24
N GLU A 485 9.72 12.95 -20.26
CA GLU A 485 8.45 13.50 -20.72
C GLU A 485 7.43 13.44 -19.56
N PRO A 486 6.74 14.55 -19.21
CA PRO A 486 5.78 14.53 -18.11
C PRO A 486 4.67 13.50 -18.36
N SER A 487 4.47 12.59 -17.44
CA SER A 487 3.39 11.59 -17.52
C SER A 487 2.04 12.12 -16.99
N GLY A 488 1.92 13.44 -16.76
CA GLY A 488 0.73 14.10 -16.21
C GLY A 488 0.87 14.42 -14.70
N PRO A 489 -0.04 15.21 -14.15
CA PRO A 489 0.02 15.72 -12.78
C PRO A 489 -0.15 14.65 -11.69
N GLU A 490 -0.57 13.44 -12.04
CA GLU A 490 -0.70 12.28 -11.14
C GLU A 490 0.22 11.11 -11.54
N ASP A 491 1.44 11.40 -12.01
CA ASP A 491 2.44 10.34 -12.19
C ASP A 491 2.74 9.70 -10.84
N SER A 492 2.17 8.51 -10.59
CA SER A 492 2.39 7.74 -9.36
C SER A 492 3.87 7.45 -9.08
N HIS A 493 4.71 7.56 -10.11
CA HIS A 493 6.16 7.39 -10.02
C HIS A 493 6.92 8.70 -9.82
N ALA A 494 6.29 9.86 -10.05
CA ALA A 494 6.95 11.14 -9.89
C ALA A 494 7.33 11.41 -8.44
N GLU A 495 6.52 10.96 -7.50
CA GLU A 495 6.82 11.07 -6.08
C GLU A 495 8.00 10.17 -5.71
N ASP A 496 8.00 8.90 -6.11
CA ASP A 496 9.11 7.98 -5.87
C ASP A 496 10.43 8.51 -6.44
N LEU A 497 10.38 9.10 -7.65
CA LEU A 497 11.57 9.64 -8.31
C LEU A 497 12.06 10.94 -7.65
N ARG A 498 11.17 11.83 -7.22
CA ARG A 498 11.56 13.02 -6.41
C ARG A 498 12.22 12.59 -5.10
N GLN A 499 11.67 11.57 -4.48
CA GLN A 499 12.20 11.00 -3.27
C GLN A 499 13.57 10.34 -3.50
N LEU A 500 13.75 9.63 -4.62
CA LEU A 500 15.06 9.11 -5.02
C LEU A 500 16.07 10.25 -5.21
N GLN A 501 15.68 11.35 -5.83
CA GLN A 501 16.49 12.54 -6.01
C GLN A 501 16.90 13.15 -4.66
N GLU A 502 15.95 13.31 -3.73
CA GLU A 502 16.25 13.80 -2.38
C GLU A 502 17.21 12.90 -1.62
N PHE A 503 17.02 11.59 -1.73
CA PHE A 503 17.94 10.61 -1.11
C PHE A 503 19.34 10.69 -1.73
N ALA A 504 19.42 10.76 -3.05
CA ALA A 504 20.68 10.86 -3.79
C ALA A 504 21.45 12.16 -3.47
N GLY A 505 20.73 13.27 -3.24
CA GLY A 505 21.31 14.55 -2.83
C GLY A 505 22.09 14.54 -1.51
N ARG A 506 21.98 13.45 -0.74
CA ARG A 506 22.70 13.25 0.53
C ARG A 506 24.12 12.74 0.35
N PHE A 507 24.46 12.32 -0.85
CA PHE A 507 25.77 11.75 -1.17
C PHE A 507 26.61 12.76 -1.94
N GLU A 508 27.89 12.79 -1.63
CA GLU A 508 28.86 13.68 -2.27
C GLU A 508 29.13 13.30 -3.73
N ASP A 509 29.09 11.98 -4.02
CA ASP A 509 29.43 11.43 -5.32
C ASP A 509 28.56 10.22 -5.70
N VAL A 510 28.56 9.91 -7.00
CA VAL A 510 27.79 8.78 -7.58
C VAL A 510 28.29 7.42 -7.06
N PRO A 511 29.59 7.14 -6.95
CA PRO A 511 30.07 5.86 -6.41
C PRO A 511 29.56 5.56 -5.01
N ARG A 512 29.63 6.52 -4.09
CA ARG A 512 29.12 6.35 -2.71
C ARG A 512 27.62 6.11 -2.69
N PHE A 513 26.88 6.83 -3.51
CA PHE A 513 25.43 6.65 -3.65
C PHE A 513 25.08 5.25 -4.17
N LEU A 514 25.70 4.81 -5.28
CA LEU A 514 25.45 3.48 -5.86
C LEU A 514 25.87 2.35 -4.92
N SER A 515 26.99 2.51 -4.20
CA SER A 515 27.45 1.54 -3.19
C SER A 515 26.46 1.42 -2.03
N ALA A 516 25.90 2.52 -1.56
CA ALA A 516 24.89 2.51 -0.51
C ALA A 516 23.62 1.76 -0.95
N ILE A 517 23.18 1.98 -2.19
CA ILE A 517 22.03 1.24 -2.76
C ILE A 517 22.34 -0.26 -2.88
N ALA A 518 23.53 -0.61 -3.36
CA ALA A 518 23.94 -2.01 -3.52
C ALA A 518 23.98 -2.73 -2.17
N LEU A 519 24.49 -2.08 -1.11
CA LEU A 519 24.49 -2.61 0.26
C LEU A 519 23.08 -2.89 0.78
N VAL A 520 22.15 -1.94 0.61
CA VAL A 520 20.76 -2.13 1.02
C VAL A 520 20.11 -3.27 0.24
N ALA A 521 20.38 -3.37 -1.07
CA ALA A 521 19.83 -4.43 -1.92
C ALA A 521 20.39 -5.80 -1.54
N GLU A 522 21.71 -5.92 -1.30
CA GLU A 522 22.37 -7.17 -0.92
C GLU A 522 21.91 -7.68 0.45
N PHE A 523 21.86 -6.78 1.46
CA PHE A 523 21.42 -7.14 2.80
C PHE A 523 19.96 -7.63 2.80
N SER A 524 19.13 -6.96 2.03
CA SER A 524 17.75 -7.36 1.83
C SER A 524 17.61 -8.66 1.03
N ALA A 525 18.54 -8.98 0.10
CA ALA A 525 18.53 -10.21 -0.69
C ALA A 525 19.00 -11.41 0.13
N ARG A 526 20.05 -11.25 0.96
CA ARG A 526 20.51 -12.30 1.88
C ARG A 526 19.41 -12.71 2.86
N ALA A 527 18.68 -11.75 3.44
CA ALA A 527 17.53 -12.03 4.29
C ALA A 527 16.39 -12.79 3.58
N ALA A 528 16.41 -12.87 2.24
CA ALA A 528 15.43 -13.62 1.46
C ALA A 528 15.95 -14.95 0.86
N LEU A 529 17.30 -15.10 0.70
CA LEU A 529 17.92 -16.25 0.05
C LEU A 529 18.41 -17.31 1.04
N ASP A 530 18.81 -16.92 2.25
CA ASP A 530 19.05 -17.87 3.33
C ASP A 530 17.67 -18.44 3.68
N GLY A 531 17.27 -19.54 3.04
CA GLY A 531 15.98 -20.23 3.22
C GLY A 531 15.67 -20.57 4.69
N GLU A 532 16.56 -20.20 5.58
CA GLU A 532 16.46 -19.89 6.99
C GLU A 532 16.70 -18.39 7.17
N ALA A 533 15.65 -17.55 6.86
CA ALA A 533 15.64 -16.19 7.41
C ALA A 533 15.90 -16.35 8.91
N PRO A 534 16.89 -15.63 9.51
CA PRO A 534 17.08 -15.72 10.94
C PRO A 534 15.71 -15.53 11.59
N ASP A 535 15.31 -16.47 12.47
CA ASP A 535 13.99 -16.45 13.11
C ASP A 535 13.70 -15.14 13.84
N ASP A 536 14.73 -14.30 14.03
CA ASP A 536 14.67 -13.06 14.78
C ASP A 536 15.12 -11.86 13.94
N VAL A 537 14.19 -11.22 13.23
CA VAL A 537 14.42 -10.04 12.37
C VAL A 537 13.48 -8.89 12.68
N LEU A 538 14.02 -7.66 12.69
CA LEU A 538 13.22 -6.43 12.83
C LEU A 538 12.31 -6.23 11.60
N THR A 539 11.05 -5.90 11.82
CA THR A 539 10.12 -5.60 10.71
C THR A 539 10.09 -4.12 10.37
N LEU A 540 10.38 -3.78 9.12
CA LEU A 540 10.20 -2.44 8.55
C LEU A 540 9.03 -2.48 7.57
N THR A 541 8.01 -1.62 7.76
CA THR A 541 6.81 -1.69 6.92
C THR A 541 6.06 -0.36 6.86
N THR A 542 5.30 -0.13 5.79
CA THR A 542 4.37 1.00 5.78
C THR A 542 3.20 0.74 6.72
N VAL A 543 2.60 1.80 7.24
CA VAL A 543 1.43 1.70 8.12
C VAL A 543 0.28 0.95 7.44
N HIS A 544 0.07 1.15 6.11
CA HIS A 544 -0.96 0.43 5.37
C HIS A 544 -0.77 -1.10 5.41
N GLN A 545 0.47 -1.55 5.26
CA GLN A 545 0.79 -2.99 5.29
C GLN A 545 0.86 -3.56 6.71
N ALA A 546 0.96 -2.69 7.71
CA ALA A 546 0.93 -3.05 9.12
C ALA A 546 -0.50 -3.34 9.62
N LYS A 547 -1.54 -2.96 8.85
CA LYS A 547 -2.93 -3.25 9.21
C LYS A 547 -3.14 -4.76 9.40
N GLY A 548 -3.77 -5.15 10.50
CA GLY A 548 -3.94 -6.56 10.88
C GLY A 548 -2.77 -7.19 11.63
N LEU A 549 -1.62 -6.51 11.71
CA LEU A 549 -0.44 -6.97 12.44
C LEU A 549 -0.32 -6.29 13.80
N GLU A 550 0.61 -6.79 14.64
CA GLU A 550 0.89 -6.22 15.96
C GLU A 550 2.28 -6.62 16.44
N TRP A 551 2.92 -5.76 17.22
CA TRP A 551 4.24 -5.99 17.78
C TRP A 551 4.29 -5.50 19.23
N ARG A 552 5.20 -6.06 20.00
CA ARG A 552 5.43 -5.63 21.38
C ARG A 552 5.87 -4.19 21.43
N THR A 553 6.85 -3.83 20.58
CA THR A 553 7.39 -2.47 20.47
C THR A 553 7.23 -1.94 19.05
N VAL A 554 6.73 -0.73 18.93
CA VAL A 554 6.54 -0.04 17.64
C VAL A 554 7.23 1.31 17.63
N PHE A 555 7.97 1.57 16.58
CA PHE A 555 8.51 2.89 16.25
C PHE A 555 7.73 3.44 15.06
N VAL A 556 7.30 4.69 15.13
CA VAL A 556 6.69 5.40 14.00
C VAL A 556 7.62 6.54 13.63
N LEU A 557 8.18 6.51 12.43
CA LEU A 557 9.16 7.50 12.00
C LEU A 557 8.60 8.52 11.01
N GLY A 558 9.25 9.68 10.93
CA GLY A 558 8.96 10.70 9.94
C GLY A 558 7.66 11.47 10.19
N LEU A 559 7.27 11.64 11.47
CA LEU A 559 6.06 12.35 11.90
C LEU A 559 6.21 13.87 11.76
N THR A 560 6.27 14.33 10.49
CA THR A 560 6.30 15.76 10.14
C THR A 560 5.20 16.08 9.14
N ASP A 561 4.65 17.28 9.20
CA ASP A 561 3.69 17.76 8.20
C ASP A 561 4.33 17.70 6.80
N GLY A 562 3.56 17.20 5.84
CA GLY A 562 4.04 16.95 4.48
C GLY A 562 4.61 15.54 4.25
N ARG A 563 4.94 14.79 5.32
CA ARG A 563 5.37 13.38 5.25
C ARG A 563 4.38 12.44 5.91
N PHE A 564 3.90 12.79 7.09
CA PHE A 564 2.83 12.09 7.79
C PHE A 564 2.08 13.10 8.69
N PRO A 565 0.96 13.67 8.24
CA PRO A 565 0.23 13.43 6.99
C PRO A 565 0.95 13.93 5.73
N LEU A 566 0.56 13.39 4.56
CA LEU A 566 1.06 13.85 3.26
C LEU A 566 0.49 15.24 2.93
N SER A 567 1.30 16.11 2.29
CA SER A 567 0.88 17.47 1.92
C SER A 567 -0.37 17.53 1.02
N LEU A 568 -0.57 16.52 0.17
CA LEU A 568 -1.75 16.46 -0.70
C LEU A 568 -3.02 16.11 0.09
N ALA A 569 -2.90 15.27 1.11
CA ALA A 569 -4.03 14.85 1.93
C ALA A 569 -4.58 15.99 2.79
N THR A 570 -3.70 16.89 3.26
CA THR A 570 -4.11 18.02 4.14
C THR A 570 -4.87 19.14 3.42
N ARG A 571 -5.06 19.03 2.10
CA ARG A 571 -5.86 19.98 1.31
C ARG A 571 -7.36 19.71 1.35
N ASP A 572 -7.73 18.52 1.77
CA ASP A 572 -9.11 18.07 1.84
C ASP A 572 -9.37 17.46 3.24
N PRO A 573 -10.39 17.93 3.97
CA PRO A 573 -10.71 17.42 5.30
C PRO A 573 -10.97 15.90 5.35
N GLU A 574 -11.60 15.32 4.34
CA GLU A 574 -11.87 13.88 4.31
C GLU A 574 -10.57 13.06 4.19
N ASN A 575 -9.64 13.53 3.37
CA ASN A 575 -8.33 12.91 3.22
C ASN A 575 -7.45 13.10 4.47
N GLU A 576 -7.58 14.24 5.17
CA GLU A 576 -6.89 14.45 6.44
C GLU A 576 -7.43 13.51 7.53
N GLU A 577 -8.73 13.30 7.60
CA GLU A 577 -9.33 12.31 8.51
C GLU A 577 -8.86 10.88 8.19
N GLU A 578 -8.65 10.54 6.89
CA GLU A 578 -8.08 9.24 6.53
C GLU A 578 -6.61 9.10 6.94
N GLU A 579 -5.78 10.12 6.77
CA GLU A 579 -4.41 10.13 7.30
C GLU A 579 -4.38 10.01 8.83
N ARG A 580 -5.35 10.59 9.53
CA ARG A 580 -5.50 10.45 10.99
C ARG A 580 -5.91 9.02 11.37
N ARG A 581 -6.81 8.38 10.62
CA ARG A 581 -7.10 6.94 10.76
C ARG A 581 -5.85 6.10 10.51
N LEU A 582 -5.02 6.49 9.54
CA LEU A 582 -3.75 5.81 9.30
C LEU A 582 -2.81 5.96 10.50
N PHE A 583 -2.72 7.13 11.10
CA PHE A 583 -1.92 7.33 12.32
C PHE A 583 -2.50 6.53 13.50
N TYR A 584 -3.81 6.51 13.67
CA TYR A 584 -4.48 5.64 14.65
C TYR A 584 -4.14 4.15 14.42
N VAL A 585 -4.11 3.70 13.17
CA VAL A 585 -3.67 2.33 12.84
C VAL A 585 -2.23 2.13 13.29
N ALA A 586 -1.32 3.07 13.02
CA ALA A 586 0.08 2.94 13.44
C ALA A 586 0.22 2.80 14.97
N VAL A 587 -0.45 3.65 15.74
CA VAL A 587 -0.46 3.62 17.21
C VAL A 587 -0.99 2.28 17.72
N THR A 588 -2.13 1.82 17.20
CA THR A 588 -2.77 0.58 17.65
C THR A 588 -2.07 -0.72 17.20
N ARG A 589 -0.91 -0.61 16.54
CA ARG A 589 -0.04 -1.78 16.26
C ARG A 589 0.85 -2.12 17.45
N ALA A 590 1.07 -1.18 18.37
CA ALA A 590 1.86 -1.40 19.57
C ALA A 590 1.05 -2.17 20.62
N ARG A 591 1.69 -3.17 21.20
CA ARG A 591 1.14 -3.90 22.36
C ARG A 591 1.56 -3.25 23.67
N GLU A 592 2.83 -2.89 23.80
CA GLU A 592 3.41 -2.39 25.06
C GLU A 592 4.07 -1.02 24.90
N ALA A 593 5.06 -0.90 24.01
CA ALA A 593 5.86 0.31 23.88
C ALA A 593 5.69 0.99 22.51
N LEU A 594 5.63 2.33 22.52
CA LEU A 594 5.44 3.12 21.31
C LEU A 594 6.36 4.34 21.32
N TRP A 595 7.10 4.50 20.22
CA TRP A 595 8.01 5.62 19.97
C TRP A 595 7.55 6.39 18.73
N LEU A 596 7.28 7.69 18.89
CA LEU A 596 6.82 8.60 17.86
C LEU A 596 7.97 9.55 17.50
N VAL A 597 8.66 9.31 16.39
CA VAL A 597 9.93 9.96 16.07
C VAL A 597 9.79 10.92 14.90
N TYR A 598 10.30 12.15 15.04
CA TYR A 598 10.29 13.12 13.97
C TYR A 598 11.58 13.96 13.91
N PRO A 599 12.06 14.33 12.70
CA PRO A 599 13.20 15.22 12.54
C PRO A 599 12.78 16.70 12.50
N HIS A 600 13.56 17.58 13.10
CA HIS A 600 13.36 19.04 13.05
C HIS A 600 13.85 19.68 11.75
N THR A 601 14.85 19.08 11.11
CA THR A 601 15.39 19.61 9.85
C THR A 601 15.46 18.55 8.78
N SER A 602 15.31 18.97 7.52
CA SER A 602 15.71 18.16 6.39
C SER A 602 17.24 18.02 6.38
N LEU A 603 17.75 17.05 5.61
CA LEU A 603 19.18 17.02 5.34
C LEU A 603 19.60 18.27 4.55
N PRO A 604 20.90 18.69 4.65
CA PRO A 604 21.40 19.83 3.91
C PRO A 604 21.12 19.69 2.42
N ARG A 605 20.58 20.72 1.80
CA ARG A 605 20.47 20.92 0.35
C ARG A 605 21.45 22.01 -0.08
N GLU A 606 21.69 22.16 -1.36
CA GLU A 606 22.48 23.28 -1.90
C GLU A 606 21.95 24.64 -1.42
N ASP A 607 20.62 24.74 -1.22
CA ASP A 607 19.92 25.93 -0.71
C ASP A 607 19.81 26.01 0.83
N GLY A 608 20.50 25.15 1.57
CA GLY A 608 20.45 25.09 3.04
C GLY A 608 19.54 24.00 3.62
N ARG A 609 19.41 24.00 4.98
CA ARG A 609 18.53 23.06 5.70
C ARG A 609 17.11 23.62 5.74
N LEU A 610 16.13 22.81 5.33
CA LEU A 610 14.72 23.16 5.51
C LEU A 610 14.27 22.76 6.92
N LEU A 611 13.69 23.69 7.66
CA LEU A 611 12.99 23.38 8.91
C LEU A 611 11.73 22.57 8.62
N LEU A 612 11.52 21.51 9.36
CA LEU A 612 10.35 20.64 9.26
C LEU A 612 9.44 20.90 10.47
N THR A 613 8.15 21.03 10.19
CA THR A 613 7.13 21.17 11.24
C THR A 613 6.76 19.77 11.74
N PRO A 614 6.69 19.56 13.08
CA PRO A 614 6.14 18.31 13.62
C PRO A 614 4.76 18.02 13.02
N SER A 615 4.42 16.76 12.90
CA SER A 615 3.09 16.35 12.44
C SER A 615 2.00 17.03 13.25
N ARG A 616 0.99 17.60 12.59
CA ARG A 616 -0.18 18.18 13.26
C ARG A 616 -0.86 17.19 14.20
N PHE A 617 -0.80 15.89 13.88
CA PHE A 617 -1.34 14.84 14.74
C PHE A 617 -0.65 14.73 16.10
N LEU A 618 0.64 15.11 16.18
CA LEU A 618 1.35 15.24 17.45
C LEU A 618 1.00 16.54 18.16
N SER A 619 0.89 17.65 17.41
CA SER A 619 0.59 18.97 17.98
C SER A 619 -0.83 19.07 18.54
N GLU A 620 -1.73 18.21 18.11
CA GLU A 620 -3.12 18.13 18.58
C GLU A 620 -3.32 17.29 19.84
N LEU A 621 -2.28 16.57 20.29
CA LEU A 621 -2.36 15.73 21.48
C LEU A 621 -2.49 16.59 22.75
N PRO A 622 -3.21 16.11 23.76
CA PRO A 622 -3.30 16.78 25.04
C PRO A 622 -1.93 16.96 25.69
N VAL A 623 -1.70 18.12 26.28
CA VAL A 623 -0.47 18.48 27.01
C VAL A 623 -0.77 18.77 28.49
N GLY A 624 0.24 18.75 29.35
CA GLY A 624 0.10 19.00 30.79
C GLY A 624 -0.45 17.79 31.56
N PRO A 625 -1.34 17.98 32.53
CA PRO A 625 -1.81 16.91 33.42
C PRO A 625 -2.54 15.77 32.68
N ASP A 626 -3.14 16.09 31.51
CA ASP A 626 -3.87 15.15 30.68
C ASP A 626 -3.01 14.58 29.53
N ALA A 627 -1.68 14.77 29.59
CA ALA A 627 -0.79 14.28 28.55
C ALA A 627 -0.90 12.75 28.38
N VAL A 628 -0.99 12.34 27.12
CA VAL A 628 -1.11 10.93 26.74
C VAL A 628 0.22 10.33 26.24
N CYS A 629 1.25 11.18 26.17
CA CYS A 629 2.62 10.82 25.79
C CYS A 629 3.60 11.75 26.47
N ASP A 630 4.84 11.28 26.65
CA ASP A 630 5.95 12.08 27.11
C ASP A 630 6.74 12.61 25.92
N ALA A 631 7.09 13.88 25.92
CA ALA A 631 7.96 14.48 24.92
C ALA A 631 9.39 14.55 25.47
N LEU A 632 10.33 13.96 24.77
CA LEU A 632 11.74 14.14 25.08
C LEU A 632 12.18 15.57 24.71
N PRO A 633 13.16 16.16 25.43
CA PRO A 633 13.65 17.48 25.09
C PRO A 633 14.18 17.49 23.63
N PRO A 634 14.01 18.62 22.91
CA PRO A 634 14.58 18.75 21.59
C PRO A 634 16.12 18.65 21.68
N PRO A 635 16.78 18.09 20.65
CA PRO A 635 18.23 17.94 20.63
C PRO A 635 18.89 19.32 20.70
N GLU A 636 20.00 19.40 21.44
CA GLU A 636 20.87 20.59 21.39
C GLU A 636 21.37 20.80 19.95
N PRO A 637 21.57 22.07 19.52
CA PRO A 637 21.87 22.39 18.11
C PRO A 637 23.11 21.68 17.54
N ASP A 638 24.08 21.28 18.36
CA ASP A 638 25.39 20.76 17.93
C ASP A 638 25.84 19.43 18.58
N GLY A 639 24.98 18.70 19.29
CA GLY A 639 25.34 17.45 19.96
C GLY A 639 24.63 16.20 19.42
N PRO A 640 25.26 15.00 19.37
CA PRO A 640 24.52 13.77 19.19
C PRO A 640 23.65 13.50 20.42
N ILE A 641 22.38 13.11 20.20
CA ILE A 641 21.55 12.61 21.30
C ILE A 641 22.20 11.33 21.82
N ARG A 642 22.59 11.32 23.10
CA ARG A 642 23.09 10.11 23.76
C ARG A 642 21.92 9.44 24.47
N LEU A 643 21.89 8.11 24.51
CA LEU A 643 20.87 7.34 25.23
C LEU A 643 20.68 7.80 26.68
N ARG A 644 21.75 8.26 27.34
CA ARG A 644 21.71 8.83 28.70
C ARG A 644 20.93 10.16 28.82
N ASP A 645 20.71 10.86 27.70
CA ASP A 645 20.04 12.16 27.65
C ASP A 645 18.52 11.99 27.47
N LEU A 646 18.04 10.75 27.35
CA LEU A 646 16.65 10.38 27.08
C LEU A 646 15.76 10.24 28.34
N GLY A 647 16.23 10.67 29.49
CA GLY A 647 15.44 10.58 30.73
C GLY A 647 15.35 9.18 31.33
N PRO A 648 14.59 9.00 32.42
CA PRO A 648 14.43 7.70 33.04
C PRO A 648 13.76 6.73 32.07
N ASP A 649 14.37 5.55 31.96
CA ASP A 649 13.95 4.47 31.08
C ASP A 649 12.54 3.98 31.49
N PRO A 650 11.54 4.05 30.61
CA PRO A 650 10.19 3.58 30.92
C PRO A 650 10.12 2.07 31.19
N ASP A 651 11.16 1.30 30.81
CA ASP A 651 11.25 -0.15 31.06
C ASP A 651 12.05 -0.49 32.32
N ARG A 652 12.47 0.50 33.12
CA ARG A 652 13.24 0.25 34.35
C ARG A 652 12.39 -0.33 35.49
N ASP A 653 11.07 -0.15 35.43
CA ASP A 653 10.11 -0.64 36.42
C ASP A 653 9.31 -1.86 35.93
N LEU A 654 9.71 -2.48 34.81
CA LEU A 654 9.24 -3.76 34.29
C LEU A 654 10.34 -4.82 34.46
#